data_65ac1fc2b5d4be6cf494ae2ea72ce62d
#
_entry.id   65ac1fc2b5d4be6cf494ae2ea72ce62d
#
_cell.length_a   1.000
_cell.length_b   1.000
_cell.length_c   1.000
_cell.angle_alpha   90.00
_cell.angle_beta   90.00
_cell.angle_gamma   90.00
#
_symmetry.space_group_name_H-M   'P 1'
#
loop_
_entity.id
_entity.type
_entity.pdbx_description
1 polymer ?
#
loop_
_entity_poly.entity_id
_entity_poly.type
_entity_poly.pdbx_seq_one_letter_code
_entity_poly.pdbx_strand_id
1 'polypeptide(L)'
;MVKKKTEEPIIADEVIEVFGAREHNLKNIDISIPKNKLVVFTGVSGSGKSSLAFDTIYNEGQRRYMESFSAYARQFVGDMERPDVDKITGLSPVISIEQKTTNKNPRSTVGTVTEIYDFMRLLYARIGEAYSYNTGKKMVKFSEEEIVTAIYKKFLNKKISLLAPLVRGRKGHYRELFEEVRKKGYLKVRVDGEIKDLVPKMQVDRYVIHDIELVVDRLPVNNEMKFRLSQSVQKCLQLGKDLMFVVAEGSNKPVQYSKQLMCEDTGISYEEPSPNAFSFNSPYGACPVCKGLGNVYTINLALVLPDKNLSVKEGGIAPLGEERNASVYNQVSAFAGKNKISLDKPIKELSKKQLDLLLYGDKGINPALEIDATDETVPEQYTGGYEGIIPMLKRWFTSSYSTDGLREWVEKYTELSVCSSCNGTRLKKESLWFKLLNRNIAELSTMNLDNLAAWFDGIELRITDKQNAIAKDILKEIRERLQFLLDVGLTYLTVNRPSRTLSGGESQRIRLATQIGSQLQGITYILDEPSIGLHQRDNHRLIEALKNLRNIGNSVLVVEHDKDIMMAADHLVDIGPKAGMYGGQIVVQGTPQSVLDSKSETSLYLRGEKKIALPKERRKGNGKFIELTGVNGNNLKNVSVKFPLGKLILVTGVSGSGKSTLINETLYPLLSKYCYGSKMNAMEHKSIKGLEYIDKVIEIDQSPIGRTPRSNPATYCGFFTDIRTLFAAVPEAKIRGYNAGRFSFNVKTGRCDVCEGGGMRVIEMNFLPDVYVHCEKCNGKRYNRETLEIRYKGKSISDVLDMTVDEAVDFFQQVPYIYRKIKVLQEVGLGYITLGQSAVTLSGGEAQRVKLSTELGKKDTGKTFYILDEPTTGLHFQDIQHLLDVVNKLTDRGNTVLIIEHNLDVIKVADHIIDLGPEGGDGGGKILFEGLPEDLIKVKESYTGKFLKEELK
;
A
#
# COMPACT_ATOMS: atom_id res chain seq x y z
N MET A 1 37.97 40.44 32.64
CA MET A 1 36.69 41.00 32.13
C MET A 1 36.30 40.23 30.88
N VAL A 2 35.42 39.25 31.01
CA VAL A 2 34.87 38.46 29.92
C VAL A 2 33.63 39.21 29.44
N LYS A 3 33.65 39.69 28.20
CA LYS A 3 32.48 40.32 27.55
C LYS A 3 31.36 39.26 27.44
N LYS A 4 30.27 39.40 28.21
CA LYS A 4 28.98 38.76 27.90
C LYS A 4 28.57 39.21 26.52
N LYS A 5 28.45 38.29 25.56
CA LYS A 5 27.68 38.51 24.36
C LYS A 5 26.23 38.70 24.78
N THR A 6 25.73 39.89 24.60
CA THR A 6 24.29 40.19 24.67
C THR A 6 23.61 39.42 23.54
N GLU A 7 22.75 38.47 23.89
CA GLU A 7 21.78 37.92 22.95
C GLU A 7 20.89 39.06 22.47
N GLU A 8 20.83 39.27 21.16
CA GLU A 8 19.90 40.24 20.56
C GLU A 8 18.47 39.76 20.84
N PRO A 9 17.53 40.63 21.19
CA PRO A 9 16.14 40.25 21.40
C PRO A 9 15.54 39.76 20.07
N ILE A 10 15.12 38.52 20.02
CA ILE A 10 14.42 37.90 18.89
C ILE A 10 13.12 38.68 18.67
N ILE A 11 12.93 39.23 17.47
CA ILE A 11 11.69 39.98 17.10
C ILE A 11 10.51 39.01 17.12
N ALA A 12 9.37 39.42 17.65
CA ALA A 12 8.18 38.56 17.87
C ALA A 12 7.64 37.80 16.63
N ASP A 13 8.03 38.19 15.41
CA ASP A 13 7.68 37.50 14.15
C ASP A 13 8.62 36.34 13.78
N GLU A 14 9.68 36.08 14.53
CA GLU A 14 10.66 35.03 14.21
C GLU A 14 10.46 33.74 15.03
N VAL A 15 9.46 33.66 15.89
CA VAL A 15 9.19 32.51 16.77
C VAL A 15 7.73 32.08 16.68
N ILE A 16 7.49 30.79 16.91
CA ILE A 16 6.19 30.22 17.26
C ILE A 16 6.18 30.13 18.77
N GLU A 17 5.25 30.85 19.42
CA GLU A 17 5.08 30.80 20.88
C GLU A 17 3.86 30.00 21.24
N VAL A 18 4.02 29.03 22.11
CA VAL A 18 2.94 28.20 22.67
C VAL A 18 2.89 28.52 24.16
N PHE A 19 1.71 28.89 24.64
CA PHE A 19 1.46 29.22 26.05
C PHE A 19 0.43 28.26 26.64
N GLY A 20 0.77 27.63 27.77
CA GLY A 20 -0.12 26.82 28.57
C GLY A 20 -0.62 25.56 27.86
N ALA A 21 0.25 24.81 27.17
CA ALA A 21 -0.14 23.54 26.54
C ALA A 21 -0.37 22.45 27.59
N ARG A 22 -1.58 21.83 27.57
CA ARG A 22 -2.04 20.84 28.55
C ARG A 22 -2.60 19.55 27.92
N GLU A 23 -2.45 19.39 26.62
CA GLU A 23 -2.92 18.17 25.95
C GLU A 23 -2.30 16.90 26.55
N HIS A 24 -3.11 15.91 26.79
CA HIS A 24 -2.74 14.62 27.37
C HIS A 24 -1.91 14.73 28.64
N ASN A 25 -0.61 14.44 28.57
CA ASN A 25 0.29 14.48 29.74
C ASN A 25 1.12 15.77 29.84
N LEU A 26 0.90 16.77 28.97
CA LEU A 26 1.61 18.04 29.04
C LEU A 26 1.24 18.82 30.30
N LYS A 27 2.25 19.40 30.97
CA LYS A 27 2.09 20.06 32.27
C LYS A 27 2.15 21.58 32.13
N ASN A 28 1.18 22.17 31.44
CA ASN A 28 1.09 23.61 31.24
C ASN A 28 2.39 24.20 30.70
N ILE A 29 2.79 23.69 29.50
CA ILE A 29 4.08 24.03 28.90
C ILE A 29 3.99 25.40 28.20
N ASP A 30 4.99 26.25 28.47
CA ASP A 30 5.31 27.45 27.69
C ASP A 30 6.59 27.18 26.88
N ILE A 31 6.55 27.41 25.56
CA ILE A 31 7.71 27.18 24.69
C ILE A 31 7.76 28.17 23.53
N SER A 32 8.99 28.66 23.22
CA SER A 32 9.30 29.46 22.04
C SER A 32 10.12 28.64 21.06
N ILE A 33 9.60 28.44 19.85
CA ILE A 33 10.18 27.63 18.78
C ILE A 33 10.63 28.57 17.66
N PRO A 34 11.92 28.61 17.28
CA PRO A 34 12.41 29.48 16.22
C PRO A 34 11.84 29.06 14.85
N LYS A 35 11.37 30.06 14.07
CA LYS A 35 10.91 29.86 12.67
C LYS A 35 12.10 29.68 11.72
N ASN A 36 11.80 29.11 10.55
CA ASN A 36 12.76 28.88 9.47
C ASN A 36 14.00 28.09 9.94
N LYS A 37 13.80 27.17 10.89
CA LYS A 37 14.81 26.30 11.47
C LYS A 37 14.38 24.85 11.42
N LEU A 38 15.36 23.95 11.46
CA LEU A 38 15.16 22.54 11.74
C LEU A 38 15.14 22.34 13.25
N VAL A 39 13.94 22.10 13.79
CA VAL A 39 13.73 21.90 15.24
C VAL A 39 13.39 20.45 15.48
N VAL A 40 14.11 19.80 16.39
CA VAL A 40 13.88 18.39 16.74
C VAL A 40 13.33 18.28 18.17
N PHE A 41 12.18 17.63 18.29
CA PHE A 41 11.58 17.21 19.56
C PHE A 41 12.07 15.81 19.90
N THR A 42 12.73 15.64 21.03
CA THR A 42 13.25 14.36 21.51
C THR A 42 12.84 14.09 22.95
N GLY A 43 13.17 12.93 23.50
CA GLY A 43 12.85 12.48 24.84
C GLY A 43 12.29 11.06 24.88
N VAL A 44 12.09 10.48 26.06
CA VAL A 44 11.62 9.10 26.23
C VAL A 44 10.24 8.87 25.58
N SER A 45 9.93 7.63 25.17
CA SER A 45 8.62 7.30 24.62
C SER A 45 7.52 7.62 25.65
N GLY A 46 6.41 8.26 25.19
CA GLY A 46 5.32 8.70 26.07
C GLY A 46 5.63 9.95 26.93
N SER A 47 6.72 10.70 26.62
CA SER A 47 7.04 11.94 27.35
C SER A 47 6.17 13.14 26.96
N GLY A 48 5.40 13.07 25.87
CA GLY A 48 4.53 14.16 25.38
C GLY A 48 5.02 14.85 24.11
N LYS A 49 6.03 14.32 23.40
CA LYS A 49 6.54 14.85 22.14
C LYS A 49 5.44 15.03 21.09
N SER A 50 4.74 13.95 20.79
CA SER A 50 3.66 13.93 19.80
C SER A 50 2.47 14.77 20.26
N SER A 51 2.18 14.81 21.59
CA SER A 51 1.14 15.66 22.17
C SER A 51 1.43 17.15 21.94
N LEU A 52 2.70 17.57 22.04
CA LEU A 52 3.07 18.97 21.71
C LEU A 52 3.07 19.24 20.20
N ALA A 53 3.73 18.36 19.41
CA ALA A 53 3.92 18.60 17.97
C ALA A 53 2.62 18.43 17.18
N PHE A 54 1.89 17.33 17.38
CA PHE A 54 0.70 16.97 16.60
C PHE A 54 -0.59 17.39 17.30
N ASP A 55 -0.83 16.96 18.53
CA ASP A 55 -2.12 17.21 19.19
C ASP A 55 -2.31 18.68 19.58
N THR A 56 -1.22 19.44 19.77
CA THR A 56 -1.28 20.87 20.11
C THR A 56 -0.99 21.77 18.89
N ILE A 57 0.24 21.74 18.34
CA ILE A 57 0.67 22.70 17.30
C ILE A 57 -0.02 22.41 15.97
N TYR A 58 0.00 21.16 15.50
CA TYR A 58 -0.63 20.78 14.23
C TYR A 58 -2.14 20.98 14.27
N ASN A 59 -2.82 20.46 15.32
CA ASN A 59 -4.26 20.56 15.42
C ASN A 59 -4.75 22.02 15.47
N GLU A 60 -4.05 22.92 16.19
CA GLU A 60 -4.40 24.34 16.19
C GLU A 60 -4.17 24.99 14.84
N GLY A 61 -3.10 24.62 14.13
CA GLY A 61 -2.84 25.10 12.78
C GLY A 61 -3.90 24.64 11.78
N GLN A 62 -4.31 23.39 11.84
CA GLN A 62 -5.40 22.83 11.04
C GLN A 62 -6.73 23.52 11.36
N ARG A 63 -7.05 23.71 12.63
CA ARG A 63 -8.26 24.40 13.06
C ARG A 63 -8.35 25.81 12.48
N ARG A 64 -7.27 26.59 12.54
CA ARG A 64 -7.20 27.95 11.95
C ARG A 64 -7.36 27.93 10.43
N TYR A 65 -6.76 26.95 9.78
CA TYR A 65 -6.91 26.77 8.33
C TYR A 65 -8.37 26.47 7.97
N MET A 66 -9.03 25.59 8.72
CA MET A 66 -10.45 25.24 8.52
C MET A 66 -11.39 26.42 8.81
N GLU A 67 -11.06 27.29 9.78
CA GLU A 67 -11.83 28.51 10.04
C GLU A 67 -11.83 29.49 8.87
N SER A 68 -10.81 29.44 8.01
CA SER A 68 -10.74 30.26 6.78
C SER A 68 -11.71 29.80 5.69
N PHE A 69 -12.32 28.61 5.82
CA PHE A 69 -13.26 28.10 4.84
C PHE A 69 -14.64 28.76 4.95
N SER A 70 -15.40 28.74 3.85
CA SER A 70 -16.77 29.23 3.84
C SER A 70 -17.65 28.46 4.84
N ALA A 71 -18.71 29.10 5.36
CA ALA A 71 -19.67 28.43 6.27
C ALA A 71 -20.25 27.14 5.69
N TYR A 72 -20.45 27.08 4.37
CA TYR A 72 -20.93 25.89 3.67
C TYR A 72 -19.88 24.75 3.73
N ALA A 73 -18.61 25.02 3.45
CA ALA A 73 -17.56 24.02 3.51
C ALA A 73 -17.35 23.49 4.95
N ARG A 74 -17.46 24.35 5.97
CA ARG A 74 -17.38 23.95 7.39
C ARG A 74 -18.47 22.97 7.83
N GLN A 75 -19.69 23.05 7.25
CA GLN A 75 -20.77 22.10 7.55
C GLN A 75 -20.42 20.65 7.15
N PHE A 76 -19.58 20.45 6.14
CA PHE A 76 -19.15 19.12 5.70
C PHE A 76 -17.95 18.57 6.47
N VAL A 77 -17.14 19.46 7.03
CA VAL A 77 -15.89 19.09 7.70
C VAL A 77 -16.08 18.88 9.22
N GLY A 78 -17.16 19.47 9.77
CA GLY A 78 -17.41 19.47 11.21
C GLY A 78 -16.54 20.49 11.96
N ASP A 79 -16.90 20.78 13.21
CA ASP A 79 -16.09 21.63 14.11
C ASP A 79 -14.95 20.78 14.70
N MET A 80 -13.71 21.20 14.46
CA MET A 80 -12.55 20.63 15.14
C MET A 80 -12.49 21.17 16.58
N GLU A 81 -12.32 20.27 17.54
CA GLU A 81 -12.10 20.66 18.93
C GLU A 81 -10.81 21.47 19.04
N ARG A 82 -10.87 22.56 19.82
CA ARG A 82 -9.68 23.36 20.11
C ARG A 82 -8.77 22.58 21.05
N PRO A 83 -7.46 22.48 20.75
CA PRO A 83 -6.51 21.88 21.70
C PRO A 83 -6.54 22.60 23.05
N ASP A 84 -6.23 21.86 24.12
CA ASP A 84 -6.11 22.44 25.46
C ASP A 84 -4.80 23.23 25.58
N VAL A 85 -4.87 24.47 25.09
CA VAL A 85 -3.78 25.44 25.06
C VAL A 85 -4.33 26.86 25.27
N ASP A 86 -3.64 27.67 26.04
CA ASP A 86 -4.09 29.05 26.30
C ASP A 86 -4.00 29.89 25.03
N LYS A 87 -2.85 29.87 24.36
CA LYS A 87 -2.61 30.66 23.15
C LYS A 87 -1.44 30.09 22.33
N ILE A 88 -1.53 30.15 21.01
CA ILE A 88 -0.40 29.96 20.10
C ILE A 88 -0.27 31.19 19.20
N THR A 89 0.91 31.80 19.13
CA THR A 89 1.21 32.92 18.24
C THR A 89 2.29 32.57 17.24
N GLY A 90 2.38 33.34 16.15
CA GLY A 90 3.40 33.12 15.14
C GLY A 90 3.24 31.87 14.26
N LEU A 91 2.15 31.11 14.38
CA LEU A 91 1.96 29.87 13.63
C LEU A 91 1.64 30.16 12.17
N SER A 92 2.47 29.66 11.26
CA SER A 92 2.26 29.62 9.81
C SER A 92 1.30 28.46 9.45
N PRO A 93 0.80 28.37 8.20
CA PRO A 93 0.07 27.17 7.75
C PRO A 93 0.87 25.91 8.03
N VAL A 94 0.20 24.84 8.49
CA VAL A 94 0.88 23.61 8.92
C VAL A 94 0.57 22.43 7.98
N ILE A 95 1.59 21.60 7.72
CA ILE A 95 1.48 20.36 6.97
C ILE A 95 2.12 19.25 7.80
N SER A 96 1.36 18.16 8.05
CA SER A 96 1.90 16.99 8.75
C SER A 96 2.32 15.90 7.76
N ILE A 97 3.43 15.25 8.05
CA ILE A 97 3.96 14.10 7.31
C ILE A 97 4.10 12.93 8.27
N GLU A 98 3.00 12.19 8.45
CA GLU A 98 2.91 11.04 9.36
C GLU A 98 3.20 9.73 8.63
N GLN A 99 3.51 8.68 9.41
CA GLN A 99 3.76 7.33 8.89
C GLN A 99 2.51 6.59 8.42
N LYS A 100 1.33 6.94 8.96
CA LYS A 100 0.10 6.19 8.68
C LYS A 100 -0.22 6.20 7.19
N THR A 101 -0.15 5.04 6.56
CA THR A 101 -0.59 4.83 5.17
C THR A 101 -2.11 4.83 5.13
N THR A 102 -2.71 5.96 4.80
CA THR A 102 -4.16 6.10 4.65
C THR A 102 -4.66 5.68 3.28
N ASN A 103 -3.78 5.52 2.30
CA ASN A 103 -4.19 5.26 0.92
C ASN A 103 -4.41 3.77 0.65
N LYS A 104 -5.64 3.29 0.89
CA LYS A 104 -6.10 1.93 0.56
C LYS A 104 -6.48 1.75 -0.90
N ASN A 105 -6.41 2.81 -1.72
CA ASN A 105 -6.83 2.74 -3.12
C ASN A 105 -5.89 1.81 -3.92
N PRO A 106 -6.37 0.70 -4.48
CA PRO A 106 -5.54 -0.26 -5.20
C PRO A 106 -4.97 0.29 -6.52
N ARG A 107 -5.47 1.42 -6.99
CA ARG A 107 -5.00 2.10 -8.20
C ARG A 107 -3.93 3.14 -7.94
N SER A 108 -3.67 3.50 -6.68
CA SER A 108 -2.62 4.45 -6.32
C SER A 108 -1.24 3.79 -6.44
N THR A 109 -0.31 4.47 -7.11
CA THR A 109 1.09 4.04 -7.28
C THR A 109 2.05 5.15 -6.89
N VAL A 110 3.33 4.83 -6.72
CA VAL A 110 4.38 5.84 -6.52
C VAL A 110 4.27 6.94 -7.57
N GLY A 111 4.17 6.57 -8.85
CA GLY A 111 4.12 7.54 -9.95
C GLY A 111 2.88 8.42 -9.97
N THR A 112 1.72 7.95 -9.48
CA THR A 112 0.51 8.79 -9.40
C THR A 112 0.51 9.71 -8.18
N VAL A 113 1.14 9.30 -7.08
CA VAL A 113 1.28 10.14 -5.88
C VAL A 113 2.30 11.25 -6.09
N THR A 114 3.35 10.98 -6.87
CA THR A 114 4.43 11.93 -7.18
C THR A 114 4.20 12.70 -8.48
N GLU A 115 3.07 12.47 -9.17
CA GLU A 115 2.72 13.04 -10.48
C GLU A 115 3.69 12.68 -11.62
N ILE A 116 4.77 11.94 -11.37
CA ILE A 116 5.75 11.52 -12.40
C ILE A 116 5.03 10.80 -13.54
N TYR A 117 4.10 9.90 -13.21
CA TYR A 117 3.34 9.14 -14.21
C TYR A 117 2.45 10.04 -15.06
N ASP A 118 1.93 11.14 -14.49
CA ASP A 118 1.08 12.10 -15.20
C ASP A 118 1.90 12.87 -16.25
N PHE A 119 3.11 13.30 -15.91
CA PHE A 119 4.03 13.90 -16.87
C PHE A 119 4.52 12.89 -17.93
N MET A 120 4.79 11.64 -17.54
CA MET A 120 5.12 10.58 -18.51
C MET A 120 3.99 10.33 -19.50
N ARG A 121 2.72 10.28 -19.06
CA ARG A 121 1.55 10.17 -19.96
C ARG A 121 1.48 11.34 -20.96
N LEU A 122 1.72 12.56 -20.47
CA LEU A 122 1.74 13.75 -21.31
C LEU A 122 2.89 13.66 -22.33
N LEU A 123 4.08 13.23 -21.92
CA LEU A 123 5.23 13.05 -22.77
C LEU A 123 4.93 12.06 -23.91
N TYR A 124 4.39 10.87 -23.59
CA TYR A 124 4.04 9.86 -24.59
C TYR A 124 2.93 10.32 -25.54
N ALA A 125 1.95 11.08 -25.05
CA ALA A 125 0.91 11.65 -25.87
C ALA A 125 1.43 12.71 -26.87
N ARG A 126 2.51 13.43 -26.51
CA ARG A 126 3.04 14.54 -27.32
C ARG A 126 4.14 14.12 -28.29
N ILE A 127 5.04 13.22 -27.86
CA ILE A 127 6.21 12.85 -28.66
C ILE A 127 6.38 11.33 -28.88
N GLY A 128 5.48 10.50 -28.33
CA GLY A 128 5.50 9.06 -28.53
C GLY A 128 5.22 8.67 -29.97
N GLU A 129 5.97 7.70 -30.49
CA GLU A 129 5.81 7.16 -31.84
C GLU A 129 4.97 5.89 -31.81
N ALA A 130 3.94 5.82 -32.68
CA ALA A 130 3.05 4.66 -32.77
C ALA A 130 3.65 3.54 -33.61
N TYR A 131 3.54 2.31 -33.16
CA TYR A 131 3.94 1.09 -33.85
C TYR A 131 2.76 0.11 -33.91
N SER A 132 2.66 -0.65 -34.97
CA SER A 132 1.62 -1.68 -35.10
C SER A 132 1.92 -2.88 -34.21
N TYR A 133 0.95 -3.28 -33.39
CA TYR A 133 1.11 -4.45 -32.50
C TYR A 133 1.16 -5.81 -33.26
N ASN A 134 0.77 -5.83 -34.54
CA ASN A 134 0.83 -7.04 -35.38
C ASN A 134 2.15 -7.18 -36.15
N THR A 135 2.70 -6.07 -36.65
CA THR A 135 3.88 -6.10 -37.53
C THR A 135 5.12 -5.51 -36.90
N GLY A 136 4.97 -4.75 -35.78
CA GLY A 136 6.09 -4.01 -35.18
C GLY A 136 6.57 -2.81 -36.01
N LYS A 137 5.96 -2.53 -37.16
CA LYS A 137 6.34 -1.39 -38.02
C LYS A 137 5.77 -0.09 -37.48
N LYS A 138 6.50 1.00 -37.71
CA LYS A 138 6.07 2.37 -37.34
C LYS A 138 4.82 2.73 -38.16
N MET A 139 3.82 3.31 -37.49
CA MET A 139 2.61 3.78 -38.13
C MET A 139 2.83 5.14 -38.76
N VAL A 140 2.13 5.38 -39.84
CA VAL A 140 2.17 6.63 -40.61
C VAL A 140 0.83 7.33 -40.55
N LYS A 141 0.86 8.65 -40.63
CA LYS A 141 -0.31 9.52 -40.75
C LYS A 141 -0.22 10.19 -42.12
N PHE A 142 -1.22 10.01 -42.95
CA PHE A 142 -1.25 10.63 -44.25
C PHE A 142 -2.00 11.96 -44.23
N SER A 143 -1.46 12.97 -44.88
CA SER A 143 -2.20 14.17 -45.26
C SER A 143 -3.15 13.85 -46.46
N GLU A 144 -4.16 14.70 -46.65
CA GLU A 144 -5.07 14.53 -47.79
C GLU A 144 -4.32 14.49 -49.14
N GLU A 145 -3.30 15.34 -49.32
CA GLU A 145 -2.47 15.41 -50.53
C GLU A 145 -1.63 14.16 -50.71
N GLU A 146 -1.08 13.61 -49.64
CA GLU A 146 -0.32 12.35 -49.66
C GLU A 146 -1.24 11.18 -50.01
N ILE A 147 -2.47 11.11 -49.47
CA ILE A 147 -3.47 10.10 -49.85
C ILE A 147 -3.78 10.18 -51.33
N VAL A 148 -4.07 11.38 -51.85
CA VAL A 148 -4.35 11.58 -53.28
C VAL A 148 -3.17 11.13 -54.15
N THR A 149 -1.94 11.50 -53.73
CA THR A 149 -0.71 11.11 -54.45
C THR A 149 -0.48 9.60 -54.38
N ALA A 150 -0.71 8.95 -53.25
CA ALA A 150 -0.58 7.51 -53.08
C ALA A 150 -1.62 6.74 -53.91
N ILE A 151 -2.88 7.21 -53.95
CA ILE A 151 -3.93 6.65 -54.80
C ILE A 151 -3.55 6.79 -56.26
N TYR A 152 -3.09 7.98 -56.69
CA TYR A 152 -2.69 8.26 -58.05
C TYR A 152 -1.55 7.34 -58.48
N LYS A 153 -0.49 7.16 -57.69
CA LYS A 153 0.63 6.27 -58.04
C LYS A 153 0.22 4.80 -58.07
N LYS A 154 -0.63 4.33 -57.17
CA LYS A 154 -0.97 2.90 -57.04
C LYS A 154 -2.03 2.43 -58.05
N PHE A 155 -2.95 3.33 -58.45
CA PHE A 155 -4.12 2.99 -59.25
C PHE A 155 -4.16 3.71 -60.62
N LEU A 156 -3.02 4.23 -61.11
CA LEU A 156 -2.93 4.90 -62.40
C LEU A 156 -3.55 4.04 -63.50
N ASN A 157 -4.41 4.64 -64.33
CA ASN A 157 -5.15 4.00 -65.41
C ASN A 157 -6.12 2.88 -64.97
N LYS A 158 -6.50 2.82 -63.75
CA LYS A 158 -7.53 1.90 -63.25
C LYS A 158 -8.79 2.66 -62.83
N LYS A 159 -9.94 2.02 -62.96
CA LYS A 159 -11.18 2.51 -62.34
C LYS A 159 -11.24 2.09 -60.90
N ILE A 160 -11.54 3.03 -60.00
CA ILE A 160 -11.60 2.81 -58.58
C ILE A 160 -12.95 3.24 -58.01
N SER A 161 -13.34 2.62 -56.88
CA SER A 161 -14.41 3.07 -56.02
C SER A 161 -13.83 3.60 -54.71
N LEU A 162 -14.22 4.80 -54.31
CA LEU A 162 -13.88 5.42 -53.04
C LEU A 162 -14.99 5.13 -52.02
N LEU A 163 -14.65 4.53 -50.94
CA LEU A 163 -15.60 4.01 -49.96
C LEU A 163 -15.35 4.68 -48.59
N ALA A 164 -16.43 5.20 -47.99
CA ALA A 164 -16.41 5.71 -46.62
C ALA A 164 -17.02 4.70 -45.66
N PRO A 165 -16.28 4.16 -44.67
CA PRO A 165 -16.83 3.22 -43.68
C PRO A 165 -17.84 3.93 -42.77
N LEU A 166 -19.07 3.40 -42.68
CA LEU A 166 -20.13 3.89 -41.78
C LEU A 166 -20.35 2.98 -40.61
N VAL A 167 -20.21 1.66 -40.80
CA VAL A 167 -20.32 0.62 -39.75
C VAL A 167 -19.19 -0.38 -39.93
N ARG A 168 -18.52 -0.75 -38.82
CA ARG A 168 -17.47 -1.76 -38.80
C ARG A 168 -17.70 -2.75 -37.68
N GLY A 169 -17.88 -4.03 -38.04
CA GLY A 169 -17.92 -5.14 -37.08
C GLY A 169 -19.04 -5.07 -36.05
N ARG A 170 -20.23 -4.54 -36.40
CA ARG A 170 -21.35 -4.37 -35.47
C ARG A 170 -22.63 -5.03 -35.96
N LYS A 171 -23.40 -5.58 -35.00
CA LYS A 171 -24.75 -6.10 -35.24
C LYS A 171 -25.76 -4.97 -35.36
N GLY A 172 -26.80 -5.13 -36.18
CA GLY A 172 -27.86 -4.15 -36.30
C GLY A 172 -28.56 -4.24 -37.68
N HIS A 173 -29.80 -3.80 -37.78
CA HIS A 173 -30.53 -3.81 -39.04
C HIS A 173 -30.25 -2.58 -39.96
N TYR A 174 -29.71 -1.50 -39.41
CA TYR A 174 -29.22 -0.28 -40.08
C TYR A 174 -30.18 0.41 -41.07
N ARG A 175 -31.49 0.18 -40.95
CA ARG A 175 -32.51 0.74 -41.82
C ARG A 175 -32.49 2.28 -41.84
N GLU A 176 -32.38 2.90 -40.68
CA GLU A 176 -32.34 4.36 -40.55
C GLU A 176 -31.08 4.95 -41.21
N LEU A 177 -29.93 4.30 -41.03
CA LEU A 177 -28.67 4.69 -41.65
C LEU A 177 -28.77 4.66 -43.18
N PHE A 178 -29.33 3.58 -43.79
CA PHE A 178 -29.49 3.48 -45.21
C PHE A 178 -30.46 4.55 -45.77
N GLU A 179 -31.55 4.87 -45.05
CA GLU A 179 -32.47 5.94 -45.42
C GLU A 179 -31.83 7.33 -45.33
N GLU A 180 -31.04 7.60 -44.28
CA GLU A 180 -30.31 8.85 -44.14
C GLU A 180 -29.34 9.07 -45.29
N VAL A 181 -28.53 8.05 -45.61
CA VAL A 181 -27.53 8.14 -46.70
C VAL A 181 -28.21 8.29 -48.06
N ARG A 182 -29.35 7.61 -48.28
CA ARG A 182 -30.16 7.75 -49.48
C ARG A 182 -30.73 9.16 -49.64
N LYS A 183 -31.24 9.77 -48.51
CA LYS A 183 -31.72 11.15 -48.52
C LYS A 183 -30.62 12.17 -48.83
N LYS A 184 -29.35 11.86 -48.56
CA LYS A 184 -28.17 12.67 -48.93
C LYS A 184 -27.75 12.49 -50.38
N GLY A 185 -28.50 11.70 -51.20
CA GLY A 185 -28.28 11.56 -52.59
C GLY A 185 -27.31 10.47 -53.04
N TYR A 186 -26.87 9.59 -52.14
CA TYR A 186 -26.00 8.46 -52.45
C TYR A 186 -26.84 7.29 -53.01
N LEU A 187 -26.27 6.55 -53.94
CA LEU A 187 -26.97 5.49 -54.66
C LEU A 187 -26.51 4.09 -54.30
N LYS A 188 -25.29 3.93 -53.78
CA LYS A 188 -24.68 2.61 -53.56
C LYS A 188 -23.97 2.53 -52.21
N VAL A 189 -24.04 1.36 -51.60
CA VAL A 189 -23.29 0.95 -50.42
C VAL A 189 -22.60 -0.37 -50.72
N ARG A 190 -21.50 -0.61 -50.02
CA ARG A 190 -20.85 -1.91 -49.94
C ARG A 190 -21.16 -2.53 -48.60
N VAL A 191 -21.84 -3.68 -48.60
CA VAL A 191 -22.21 -4.42 -47.39
C VAL A 191 -21.49 -5.76 -47.43
N ASP A 192 -20.70 -6.04 -46.42
CA ASP A 192 -19.94 -7.30 -46.26
C ASP A 192 -19.11 -7.69 -47.47
N GLY A 193 -18.56 -6.68 -48.15
CA GLY A 193 -17.72 -6.86 -49.34
C GLY A 193 -18.49 -6.78 -50.67
N GLU A 194 -19.81 -6.72 -50.70
CA GLU A 194 -20.63 -6.64 -51.89
C GLU A 194 -21.24 -5.23 -52.11
N ILE A 195 -21.10 -4.68 -53.34
CA ILE A 195 -21.71 -3.38 -53.67
C ILE A 195 -23.18 -3.60 -54.01
N LYS A 196 -24.08 -2.97 -53.26
CA LYS A 196 -25.56 -3.02 -53.43
C LYS A 196 -26.13 -1.64 -53.71
N ASP A 197 -27.23 -1.59 -54.46
CA ASP A 197 -27.98 -0.35 -54.66
C ASP A 197 -28.81 0.00 -53.43
N LEU A 198 -28.84 1.29 -53.07
CA LEU A 198 -29.63 1.79 -51.95
C LEU A 198 -31.13 1.87 -52.37
N VAL A 199 -31.90 0.90 -51.95
CA VAL A 199 -33.35 0.85 -52.20
C VAL A 199 -34.15 1.34 -50.96
N PRO A 200 -35.41 1.87 -51.15
CA PRO A 200 -36.25 2.25 -50.05
C PRO A 200 -36.47 1.08 -49.05
N LYS A 201 -36.42 1.39 -47.72
CA LYS A 201 -36.58 0.37 -46.67
C LYS A 201 -35.48 -0.72 -46.63
N MET A 202 -34.33 -0.51 -47.24
CA MET A 202 -33.20 -1.42 -47.18
C MET A 202 -32.80 -1.70 -45.69
N GLN A 203 -32.55 -2.96 -45.39
CA GLN A 203 -32.09 -3.41 -44.07
C GLN A 203 -31.23 -4.67 -44.22
N VAL A 204 -30.40 -4.94 -43.22
CA VAL A 204 -29.59 -6.15 -43.11
C VAL A 204 -30.00 -6.95 -41.90
N ASP A 205 -29.52 -8.18 -41.74
CA ASP A 205 -29.87 -9.06 -40.61
C ASP A 205 -29.37 -8.47 -39.29
N ARG A 206 -30.29 -8.29 -38.34
CA ARG A 206 -30.02 -7.71 -37.03
C ARG A 206 -29.00 -8.49 -36.19
N TYR A 207 -28.92 -9.81 -36.37
CA TYR A 207 -28.15 -10.73 -35.52
C TYR A 207 -26.76 -11.05 -36.10
N VAL A 208 -26.47 -10.63 -37.33
CA VAL A 208 -25.18 -10.81 -38.00
C VAL A 208 -24.33 -9.57 -37.80
N ILE A 209 -23.00 -9.78 -37.75
CA ILE A 209 -22.01 -8.69 -37.75
C ILE A 209 -21.84 -8.19 -39.16
N HIS A 210 -21.98 -6.87 -39.38
CA HIS A 210 -21.87 -6.23 -40.70
C HIS A 210 -20.77 -5.19 -40.73
N ASP A 211 -20.14 -5.11 -41.92
CA ASP A 211 -19.32 -4.00 -42.40
C ASP A 211 -20.06 -3.25 -43.49
N ILE A 212 -20.34 -1.96 -43.29
CA ILE A 212 -21.09 -1.13 -44.23
C ILE A 212 -20.23 0.07 -44.63
N GLU A 213 -19.90 0.16 -45.91
CA GLU A 213 -19.17 1.29 -46.48
C GLU A 213 -20.02 2.01 -47.54
N LEU A 214 -20.03 3.32 -47.49
CA LEU A 214 -20.69 4.15 -48.46
C LEU A 214 -19.81 4.32 -49.71
N VAL A 215 -20.35 4.06 -50.91
CA VAL A 215 -19.68 4.37 -52.17
C VAL A 215 -19.84 5.86 -52.46
N VAL A 216 -18.76 6.63 -52.22
CA VAL A 216 -18.77 8.08 -52.34
C VAL A 216 -18.61 8.50 -53.81
N ASP A 217 -17.66 7.87 -54.53
CA ASP A 217 -17.43 8.13 -55.93
C ASP A 217 -16.83 6.89 -56.64
N ARG A 218 -17.04 6.82 -57.97
CA ARG A 218 -16.43 5.82 -58.86
C ARG A 218 -15.85 6.54 -60.07
N LEU A 219 -14.51 6.53 -60.21
CA LEU A 219 -13.82 7.30 -61.23
C LEU A 219 -12.58 6.55 -61.76
N PRO A 220 -12.17 6.81 -63.02
CA PRO A 220 -10.87 6.38 -63.50
C PRO A 220 -9.78 7.31 -62.93
N VAL A 221 -8.62 6.73 -62.60
CA VAL A 221 -7.46 7.51 -62.13
C VAL A 221 -6.59 7.90 -63.32
N ASN A 222 -6.72 9.14 -63.76
CA ASN A 222 -5.89 9.73 -64.82
C ASN A 222 -5.61 11.23 -64.52
N ASN A 223 -4.83 11.89 -65.39
CA ASN A 223 -4.46 13.30 -65.16
C ASN A 223 -5.67 14.27 -65.18
N GLU A 224 -6.66 14.00 -66.00
CA GLU A 224 -7.86 14.84 -66.18
C GLU A 224 -8.76 14.79 -64.90
N MET A 225 -8.78 13.67 -64.24
CA MET A 225 -9.64 13.44 -63.05
C MET A 225 -8.96 13.77 -61.72
N LYS A 226 -7.74 14.28 -61.71
CA LYS A 226 -6.98 14.54 -60.47
C LYS A 226 -7.70 15.50 -59.52
N PHE A 227 -8.35 16.56 -60.08
CA PHE A 227 -9.12 17.51 -59.22
C PHE A 227 -10.36 16.85 -58.62
N ARG A 228 -11.13 16.06 -59.41
CA ARG A 228 -12.27 15.30 -58.91
C ARG A 228 -11.85 14.26 -57.87
N LEU A 229 -10.73 13.57 -58.11
CA LEU A 229 -10.16 12.63 -57.12
C LEU A 229 -9.90 13.31 -55.79
N SER A 230 -9.28 14.50 -55.78
CA SER A 230 -9.02 15.26 -54.54
C SER A 230 -10.30 15.62 -53.78
N GLN A 231 -11.31 16.14 -54.50
CA GLN A 231 -12.61 16.47 -53.90
C GLN A 231 -13.31 15.22 -53.33
N SER A 232 -13.29 14.11 -54.08
CA SER A 232 -13.92 12.87 -53.66
C SER A 232 -13.20 12.22 -52.49
N VAL A 233 -11.87 12.30 -52.38
CA VAL A 233 -11.07 11.87 -51.24
C VAL A 233 -11.43 12.69 -50.01
N GLN A 234 -11.48 14.03 -50.15
CA GLN A 234 -11.88 14.91 -49.02
C GLN A 234 -13.28 14.56 -48.51
N LYS A 235 -14.24 14.38 -49.39
CA LYS A 235 -15.61 14.01 -49.04
C LYS A 235 -15.69 12.63 -48.39
N CYS A 236 -14.90 11.68 -48.90
CA CYS A 236 -14.83 10.33 -48.39
C CYS A 236 -14.25 10.31 -46.96
N LEU A 237 -13.17 11.02 -46.70
CA LEU A 237 -12.57 11.16 -45.37
C LEU A 237 -13.53 11.86 -44.38
N GLN A 238 -14.25 12.90 -44.82
CA GLN A 238 -15.25 13.58 -44.00
C GLN A 238 -16.38 12.63 -43.56
N LEU A 239 -16.88 11.80 -44.47
CA LEU A 239 -17.97 10.84 -44.18
C LEU A 239 -17.48 9.62 -43.37
N GLY A 240 -16.27 9.15 -43.65
CA GLY A 240 -15.65 8.00 -43.00
C GLY A 240 -14.86 8.34 -41.73
N LYS A 241 -15.00 9.55 -41.20
CA LYS A 241 -14.30 10.00 -39.98
C LYS A 241 -12.78 9.79 -40.07
N ASP A 242 -12.19 10.43 -41.08
CA ASP A 242 -10.75 10.37 -41.40
C ASP A 242 -10.23 9.01 -41.89
N LEU A 243 -11.12 8.09 -42.23
CA LEU A 243 -10.82 6.77 -42.77
C LEU A 243 -11.51 6.57 -44.11
N MET A 244 -10.83 5.98 -45.06
CA MET A 244 -11.39 5.63 -46.39
C MET A 244 -10.81 4.35 -46.93
N PHE A 245 -11.56 3.68 -47.82
CA PHE A 245 -11.11 2.54 -48.57
C PHE A 245 -11.14 2.83 -50.04
N VAL A 246 -10.19 2.26 -50.77
CA VAL A 246 -10.12 2.31 -52.22
C VAL A 246 -10.15 0.89 -52.76
N VAL A 247 -11.10 0.61 -53.64
CA VAL A 247 -11.23 -0.69 -54.31
C VAL A 247 -11.11 -0.49 -55.81
N ALA A 248 -10.19 -1.19 -56.45
CA ALA A 248 -10.08 -1.20 -57.94
C ALA A 248 -11.16 -2.10 -58.57
N GLU A 249 -11.68 -1.74 -59.70
CA GLU A 249 -12.64 -2.55 -60.47
C GLU A 249 -12.03 -3.92 -60.75
N GLY A 250 -12.75 -5.00 -60.44
CA GLY A 250 -12.26 -6.38 -60.53
C GLY A 250 -11.45 -6.90 -59.32
N SER A 251 -11.27 -6.10 -58.26
CA SER A 251 -10.61 -6.51 -57.02
C SER A 251 -11.60 -6.42 -55.87
N ASN A 252 -11.65 -7.45 -55.02
CA ASN A 252 -12.45 -7.41 -53.79
C ASN A 252 -11.65 -6.95 -52.56
N LYS A 253 -10.33 -6.73 -52.68
CA LYS A 253 -9.48 -6.30 -51.57
C LYS A 253 -9.41 -4.78 -51.48
N PRO A 254 -9.97 -4.17 -50.40
CA PRO A 254 -9.86 -2.73 -50.18
C PRO A 254 -8.44 -2.34 -49.75
N VAL A 255 -7.95 -1.22 -50.31
CA VAL A 255 -6.76 -0.55 -49.74
C VAL A 255 -7.24 0.57 -48.86
N GLN A 256 -6.77 0.57 -47.65
CA GLN A 256 -7.16 1.53 -46.64
C GLN A 256 -6.21 2.74 -46.63
N TYR A 257 -6.77 3.93 -46.47
CA TYR A 257 -6.06 5.19 -46.23
C TYR A 257 -6.71 5.91 -45.04
N SER A 258 -5.89 6.55 -44.22
CA SER A 258 -6.38 7.25 -43.04
C SER A 258 -5.56 8.50 -42.75
N LYS A 259 -6.25 9.52 -42.22
CA LYS A 259 -5.60 10.68 -41.59
C LYS A 259 -5.20 10.38 -40.14
N GLN A 260 -5.67 9.25 -39.56
CA GLN A 260 -5.23 8.72 -38.29
C GLN A 260 -3.96 7.88 -38.46
N LEU A 261 -3.29 7.59 -37.36
CA LEU A 261 -2.13 6.70 -37.29
C LEU A 261 -2.52 5.31 -37.81
N MET A 262 -1.87 4.82 -38.89
CA MET A 262 -2.23 3.58 -39.54
C MET A 262 -1.01 2.73 -39.89
N CYS A 263 -1.15 1.43 -39.80
CA CYS A 263 -0.20 0.45 -40.35
C CYS A 263 -0.53 0.16 -41.82
N GLU A 264 0.39 0.44 -42.73
CA GLU A 264 0.20 0.24 -44.18
C GLU A 264 -0.09 -1.23 -44.54
N ASP A 265 0.52 -2.19 -43.83
CA ASP A 265 0.41 -3.62 -44.19
C ASP A 265 -0.93 -4.23 -43.74
N THR A 266 -1.40 -3.86 -42.52
CA THR A 266 -2.55 -4.50 -41.87
C THR A 266 -3.80 -3.63 -41.85
N GLY A 267 -3.67 -2.32 -42.16
CA GLY A 267 -4.77 -1.37 -42.07
C GLY A 267 -5.26 -1.06 -40.66
N ILE A 268 -4.57 -1.57 -39.63
CA ILE A 268 -4.89 -1.22 -38.23
C ILE A 268 -4.61 0.26 -38.03
N SER A 269 -5.59 0.98 -37.47
CA SER A 269 -5.48 2.40 -37.14
C SER A 269 -5.63 2.65 -35.66
N TYR A 270 -4.84 3.58 -35.14
CA TYR A 270 -4.97 4.09 -33.76
C TYR A 270 -5.51 5.52 -33.83
N GLU A 271 -6.33 5.84 -32.83
CA GLU A 271 -6.72 7.24 -32.59
C GLU A 271 -5.50 8.07 -32.19
N GLU A 272 -5.57 9.37 -32.37
CA GLU A 272 -4.52 10.29 -31.93
C GLU A 272 -4.35 10.19 -30.39
N PRO A 273 -3.13 9.96 -29.88
CA PRO A 273 -2.93 9.64 -28.49
C PRO A 273 -3.22 10.86 -27.61
N SER A 274 -4.16 10.72 -26.70
CA SER A 274 -4.38 11.66 -25.60
C SER A 274 -3.68 11.15 -24.32
N PRO A 275 -3.39 12.00 -23.34
CA PRO A 275 -2.83 11.54 -22.07
C PRO A 275 -3.70 10.48 -21.38
N ASN A 276 -5.02 10.48 -21.61
CA ASN A 276 -5.94 9.49 -21.08
C ASN A 276 -5.77 8.09 -21.69
N ALA A 277 -5.24 7.99 -22.92
CA ALA A 277 -4.94 6.72 -23.56
C ALA A 277 -3.81 5.95 -22.85
N PHE A 278 -2.97 6.63 -22.07
CA PHE A 278 -1.89 6.06 -21.28
C PHE A 278 -2.22 5.97 -19.77
N SER A 279 -3.47 6.27 -19.37
CA SER A 279 -3.89 6.20 -17.99
C SER A 279 -4.57 4.88 -17.68
N PHE A 280 -4.04 4.14 -16.72
CA PHE A 280 -4.70 2.94 -16.21
C PHE A 280 -5.92 3.25 -15.31
N ASN A 281 -6.13 4.52 -14.94
CA ASN A 281 -7.31 5.00 -14.21
C ASN A 281 -8.43 5.49 -15.15
N SER A 282 -8.16 5.55 -16.46
CA SER A 282 -9.12 5.98 -17.47
C SER A 282 -9.61 4.78 -18.30
N PRO A 283 -10.90 4.69 -18.64
CA PRO A 283 -11.42 3.61 -19.50
C PRO A 283 -10.79 3.63 -20.91
N TYR A 284 -10.21 4.76 -21.33
CA TYR A 284 -9.53 4.88 -22.60
C TYR A 284 -8.17 4.16 -22.65
N GLY A 285 -7.46 4.06 -21.52
CA GLY A 285 -6.13 3.45 -21.44
C GLY A 285 -6.07 2.17 -20.62
N ALA A 286 -7.02 1.94 -19.70
CA ALA A 286 -7.02 0.79 -18.82
C ALA A 286 -7.20 -0.54 -19.57
N CYS A 287 -6.49 -1.57 -19.15
CA CYS A 287 -6.73 -2.94 -19.58
C CYS A 287 -8.20 -3.32 -19.31
N PRO A 288 -8.95 -3.84 -20.32
CA PRO A 288 -10.37 -4.15 -20.15
C PRO A 288 -10.61 -5.27 -19.11
N VAL A 289 -9.72 -6.26 -19.02
CA VAL A 289 -9.87 -7.42 -18.11
C VAL A 289 -9.65 -7.01 -16.65
N CYS A 290 -8.50 -6.43 -16.31
CA CYS A 290 -8.20 -6.03 -14.92
C CYS A 290 -8.65 -4.60 -14.58
N LYS A 291 -9.28 -3.87 -15.50
CA LYS A 291 -9.75 -2.48 -15.32
C LYS A 291 -8.65 -1.55 -14.75
N GLY A 292 -7.41 -1.77 -15.16
CA GLY A 292 -6.26 -0.96 -14.72
C GLY A 292 -5.62 -1.38 -13.39
N LEU A 293 -6.02 -2.50 -12.80
CA LEU A 293 -5.43 -2.99 -11.55
C LEU A 293 -4.09 -3.72 -11.76
N GLY A 294 -3.87 -4.32 -12.94
CA GLY A 294 -2.68 -5.12 -13.26
C GLY A 294 -2.75 -6.55 -12.76
N ASN A 295 -3.58 -6.81 -11.77
CA ASN A 295 -3.83 -8.12 -11.19
C ASN A 295 -5.30 -8.48 -11.29
N VAL A 296 -5.59 -9.77 -11.26
CA VAL A 296 -6.93 -10.33 -11.24
C VAL A 296 -7.01 -11.37 -10.13
N TYR A 297 -8.20 -11.57 -9.58
CA TYR A 297 -8.44 -12.70 -8.70
C TYR A 297 -8.55 -13.97 -9.53
N THR A 298 -7.83 -15.00 -9.12
CA THR A 298 -7.84 -16.31 -9.77
C THR A 298 -8.27 -17.35 -8.75
N ILE A 299 -9.23 -18.20 -9.10
CA ILE A 299 -9.66 -19.26 -8.19
C ILE A 299 -8.52 -20.27 -8.06
N ASN A 300 -8.06 -20.51 -6.83
CA ASN A 300 -7.00 -21.48 -6.54
C ASN A 300 -7.61 -22.85 -6.24
N LEU A 301 -7.41 -23.80 -7.15
CA LEU A 301 -7.93 -25.16 -6.99
C LEU A 301 -7.37 -25.90 -5.76
N ALA A 302 -6.19 -25.55 -5.28
CA ALA A 302 -5.65 -26.12 -4.05
C ALA A 302 -6.39 -25.63 -2.80
N LEU A 303 -6.98 -24.43 -2.84
CA LEU A 303 -7.84 -23.91 -1.78
C LEU A 303 -9.27 -24.44 -1.88
N VAL A 304 -9.74 -24.75 -3.10
CA VAL A 304 -11.05 -25.36 -3.34
C VAL A 304 -11.03 -26.84 -2.96
N LEU A 305 -9.93 -27.55 -3.22
CA LEU A 305 -9.72 -29.00 -2.95
C LEU A 305 -8.49 -29.19 -2.04
N PRO A 306 -8.56 -28.79 -0.76
CA PRO A 306 -7.39 -28.76 0.12
C PRO A 306 -6.90 -30.18 0.51
N ASP A 307 -7.81 -31.12 0.68
CA ASP A 307 -7.50 -32.53 0.96
C ASP A 307 -8.30 -33.45 0.04
N LYS A 308 -7.59 -34.11 -0.88
CA LYS A 308 -8.18 -35.05 -1.82
C LYS A 308 -8.46 -36.42 -1.21
N ASN A 309 -8.06 -36.67 0.03
CA ASN A 309 -8.39 -37.91 0.75
C ASN A 309 -9.80 -37.86 1.34
N LEU A 310 -10.37 -36.65 1.52
CA LEU A 310 -11.74 -36.47 1.97
C LEU A 310 -12.73 -36.72 0.82
N SER A 311 -13.91 -37.19 1.16
CA SER A 311 -15.05 -37.26 0.25
C SER A 311 -15.74 -35.87 0.15
N VAL A 312 -16.65 -35.72 -0.82
CA VAL A 312 -17.43 -34.48 -0.95
C VAL A 312 -18.29 -34.26 0.30
N LYS A 313 -18.85 -35.32 0.89
CA LYS A 313 -19.65 -35.22 2.12
C LYS A 313 -18.85 -34.84 3.36
N GLU A 314 -17.57 -35.23 3.41
CA GLU A 314 -16.65 -34.87 4.49
C GLU A 314 -16.01 -33.49 4.27
N GLY A 315 -16.47 -32.70 3.30
CA GLY A 315 -15.98 -31.36 3.04
C GLY A 315 -14.73 -31.29 2.15
N GLY A 316 -14.45 -32.33 1.36
CA GLY A 316 -13.32 -32.35 0.43
C GLY A 316 -13.38 -31.25 -0.65
N ILE A 317 -14.57 -30.70 -0.94
CA ILE A 317 -14.76 -29.45 -1.69
C ILE A 317 -15.01 -28.33 -0.67
N ALA A 318 -13.98 -27.61 -0.28
CA ALA A 318 -14.03 -26.65 0.82
C ALA A 318 -15.13 -25.56 0.71
N PRO A 319 -15.47 -25.02 -0.47
CA PRO A 319 -16.62 -24.10 -0.59
C PRO A 319 -17.98 -24.72 -0.26
N LEU A 320 -18.17 -26.02 -0.38
CA LEU A 320 -19.40 -26.70 0.03
C LEU A 320 -19.41 -26.98 1.54
N GLY A 321 -18.25 -27.24 2.13
CA GLY A 321 -18.12 -27.75 3.49
C GLY A 321 -18.64 -29.20 3.64
N GLU A 322 -18.87 -29.62 4.90
CA GLU A 322 -19.45 -30.91 5.21
C GLU A 322 -20.93 -30.99 4.80
N GLU A 323 -21.46 -32.22 4.68
CA GLU A 323 -22.87 -32.48 4.33
C GLU A 323 -23.83 -31.73 5.26
N ARG A 324 -24.66 -30.92 4.67
CA ARG A 324 -25.68 -30.13 5.38
C ARG A 324 -26.89 -29.84 4.51
N ASN A 325 -28.04 -29.60 5.15
CA ASN A 325 -29.26 -29.20 4.44
C ASN A 325 -29.18 -27.72 4.01
N ALA A 326 -28.43 -27.45 2.94
CA ALA A 326 -28.31 -26.14 2.33
C ALA A 326 -28.67 -26.22 0.83
N SER A 327 -29.26 -25.16 0.30
CA SER A 327 -29.74 -25.09 -1.09
C SER A 327 -28.66 -25.52 -2.11
N VAL A 328 -27.44 -25.04 -1.96
CA VAL A 328 -26.33 -25.38 -2.87
C VAL A 328 -25.95 -26.86 -2.74
N TYR A 329 -25.86 -27.38 -1.51
CA TYR A 329 -25.51 -28.79 -1.29
C TYR A 329 -26.58 -29.73 -1.89
N ASN A 330 -27.86 -29.38 -1.75
CA ASN A 330 -28.98 -30.13 -2.33
C ASN A 330 -28.91 -30.14 -3.87
N GLN A 331 -28.51 -29.02 -4.50
CA GLN A 331 -28.29 -28.99 -5.95
C GLN A 331 -27.14 -29.89 -6.38
N VAL A 332 -26.01 -29.88 -5.64
CA VAL A 332 -24.87 -30.76 -5.89
C VAL A 332 -25.29 -32.23 -5.78
N SER A 333 -26.03 -32.60 -4.73
CA SER A 333 -26.48 -33.97 -4.50
C SER A 333 -27.42 -34.45 -5.61
N ALA A 334 -28.36 -33.64 -6.04
CA ALA A 334 -29.28 -33.93 -7.15
C ALA A 334 -28.49 -34.11 -8.47
N PHE A 335 -27.52 -33.22 -8.74
CA PHE A 335 -26.69 -33.29 -9.93
C PHE A 335 -25.79 -34.52 -9.94
N ALA A 336 -25.16 -34.84 -8.81
CA ALA A 336 -24.29 -35.99 -8.64
C ALA A 336 -25.09 -37.32 -8.84
N GLY A 337 -26.31 -37.39 -8.29
CA GLY A 337 -27.22 -38.52 -8.50
C GLY A 337 -27.56 -38.75 -9.98
N LYS A 338 -27.89 -37.68 -10.72
CA LYS A 338 -28.18 -37.72 -12.16
C LYS A 338 -26.99 -38.21 -12.98
N ASN A 339 -25.77 -37.80 -12.60
CA ASN A 339 -24.53 -38.14 -13.32
C ASN A 339 -23.81 -39.40 -12.77
N LYS A 340 -24.43 -40.14 -11.84
CA LYS A 340 -23.88 -41.35 -11.20
C LYS A 340 -22.51 -41.08 -10.54
N ILE A 341 -22.35 -39.94 -9.88
CA ILE A 341 -21.15 -39.55 -9.14
C ILE A 341 -21.37 -39.86 -7.66
N SER A 342 -20.51 -40.69 -7.06
CA SER A 342 -20.56 -40.94 -5.62
C SER A 342 -19.95 -39.81 -4.84
N LEU A 343 -20.72 -39.22 -3.89
CA LEU A 343 -20.25 -38.16 -2.98
C LEU A 343 -19.57 -38.71 -1.71
N ASP A 344 -19.62 -40.03 -1.48
CA ASP A 344 -19.03 -40.75 -0.33
C ASP A 344 -17.58 -41.21 -0.59
N LYS A 345 -17.14 -41.22 -1.84
CA LYS A 345 -15.76 -41.59 -2.20
C LYS A 345 -14.79 -40.46 -2.06
N PRO A 346 -13.54 -40.68 -1.61
CA PRO A 346 -12.49 -39.67 -1.62
C PRO A 346 -12.32 -39.01 -3.00
N ILE A 347 -12.07 -37.73 -3.04
CA ILE A 347 -11.93 -36.95 -4.28
C ILE A 347 -10.87 -37.54 -5.20
N LYS A 348 -9.78 -38.12 -4.65
CA LYS A 348 -8.71 -38.79 -5.43
C LYS A 348 -9.18 -40.01 -6.22
N GLU A 349 -10.31 -40.64 -5.82
CA GLU A 349 -10.87 -41.82 -6.48
C GLU A 349 -11.90 -41.47 -7.55
N LEU A 350 -12.33 -40.20 -7.63
CA LEU A 350 -13.19 -39.73 -8.70
C LEU A 350 -12.39 -39.60 -10.01
N SER A 351 -13.00 -40.06 -11.09
CA SER A 351 -12.41 -39.85 -12.41
C SER A 351 -12.31 -38.34 -12.72
N LYS A 352 -11.32 -37.92 -13.50
CA LYS A 352 -11.16 -36.52 -13.91
C LYS A 352 -12.44 -35.91 -14.47
N LYS A 353 -13.17 -36.71 -15.31
CA LYS A 353 -14.47 -36.28 -15.89
C LYS A 353 -15.53 -36.04 -14.81
N GLN A 354 -15.61 -36.87 -13.78
CA GLN A 354 -16.58 -36.68 -12.68
C GLN A 354 -16.23 -35.49 -11.83
N LEU A 355 -14.94 -35.26 -11.54
CA LEU A 355 -14.50 -34.10 -10.81
C LEU A 355 -14.73 -32.81 -11.61
N ASP A 356 -14.43 -32.81 -12.91
CA ASP A 356 -14.67 -31.66 -13.78
C ASP A 356 -16.16 -31.31 -13.84
N LEU A 357 -17.07 -32.29 -13.88
CA LEU A 357 -18.51 -32.05 -13.82
C LEU A 357 -18.94 -31.39 -12.50
N LEU A 358 -18.38 -31.80 -11.37
CA LEU A 358 -18.65 -31.16 -10.08
C LEU A 358 -18.09 -29.74 -10.04
N LEU A 359 -16.92 -29.51 -10.58
CA LEU A 359 -16.27 -28.20 -10.53
C LEU A 359 -16.86 -27.22 -11.53
N TYR A 360 -17.17 -27.65 -12.76
CA TYR A 360 -17.54 -26.75 -13.87
C TYR A 360 -18.98 -26.93 -14.39
N GLY A 361 -19.74 -27.92 -13.91
CA GLY A 361 -21.12 -28.20 -14.33
C GLY A 361 -21.25 -28.84 -15.72
N ASP A 362 -22.49 -28.98 -16.21
CA ASP A 362 -22.83 -29.66 -17.47
C ASP A 362 -22.48 -28.84 -18.73
N LYS A 363 -22.43 -27.51 -18.61
CA LYS A 363 -22.39 -26.62 -19.79
C LYS A 363 -20.98 -26.38 -20.36
N GLY A 364 -19.95 -27.08 -19.87
CA GLY A 364 -18.60 -26.95 -20.42
C GLY A 364 -18.06 -25.54 -20.50
N ILE A 365 -18.51 -24.65 -19.60
CA ILE A 365 -18.11 -23.25 -19.57
C ILE A 365 -16.63 -23.20 -19.21
N ASN A 366 -15.89 -22.48 -20.03
CA ASN A 366 -14.46 -22.23 -20.02
C ASN A 366 -13.78 -22.45 -18.66
N PRO A 367 -12.81 -23.37 -18.56
CA PRO A 367 -12.10 -23.67 -17.32
C PRO A 367 -11.13 -22.56 -16.86
N ALA A 368 -11.17 -21.37 -17.48
CA ALA A 368 -10.38 -20.23 -17.01
C ALA A 368 -10.67 -19.98 -15.53
N LEU A 369 -9.64 -20.03 -14.71
CA LEU A 369 -9.76 -19.80 -13.27
C LEU A 369 -9.76 -18.32 -12.90
N GLU A 370 -9.36 -17.45 -13.83
CA GLU A 370 -9.39 -15.99 -13.68
C GLU A 370 -10.84 -15.48 -13.55
N ILE A 371 -11.03 -14.55 -12.61
CA ILE A 371 -12.30 -13.84 -12.45
C ILE A 371 -12.23 -12.57 -13.29
N ASP A 372 -12.80 -12.64 -14.49
CA ASP A 372 -12.94 -11.48 -15.37
C ASP A 372 -14.26 -10.78 -15.07
N ALA A 373 -14.18 -9.54 -14.61
CA ALA A 373 -15.38 -8.73 -14.33
C ALA A 373 -16.10 -8.26 -15.62
N THR A 374 -15.54 -8.54 -16.79
CA THR A 374 -16.13 -8.25 -18.11
C THR A 374 -16.64 -9.49 -18.83
N ASP A 375 -16.53 -10.67 -18.18
CA ASP A 375 -16.98 -11.93 -18.76
C ASP A 375 -18.52 -11.96 -18.83
N GLU A 376 -19.07 -11.59 -19.99
CA GLU A 376 -20.50 -11.62 -20.26
C GLU A 376 -21.09 -13.05 -20.24
N THR A 377 -20.27 -14.09 -20.18
CA THR A 377 -20.72 -15.48 -20.08
C THR A 377 -21.13 -15.86 -18.65
N VAL A 378 -20.74 -15.07 -17.64
CA VAL A 378 -21.16 -15.24 -16.24
C VAL A 378 -22.47 -14.47 -16.01
N PRO A 379 -23.62 -15.18 -15.89
CA PRO A 379 -24.91 -14.50 -15.71
C PRO A 379 -24.97 -13.84 -14.31
N GLU A 380 -25.56 -12.65 -14.20
CA GLU A 380 -25.78 -11.98 -12.90
C GLU A 380 -26.66 -12.81 -11.96
N GLN A 381 -27.64 -13.51 -12.51
CA GLN A 381 -28.51 -14.45 -11.79
C GLN A 381 -28.58 -15.77 -12.57
N TYR A 382 -28.42 -16.87 -11.86
CA TYR A 382 -28.55 -18.20 -12.41
C TYR A 382 -29.88 -18.81 -12.02
N THR A 383 -30.73 -19.06 -13.01
CA THR A 383 -32.07 -19.64 -12.83
C THR A 383 -32.18 -21.11 -13.21
N GLY A 384 -31.07 -21.74 -13.60
CA GLY A 384 -30.97 -23.14 -14.01
C GLY A 384 -30.72 -24.11 -12.84
N GLY A 385 -30.37 -25.36 -13.17
CA GLY A 385 -29.97 -26.39 -12.22
C GLY A 385 -28.60 -26.14 -11.59
N TYR A 386 -27.72 -27.12 -11.55
CA TYR A 386 -26.36 -27.01 -11.01
C TYR A 386 -25.41 -26.35 -12.03
N GLU A 387 -24.80 -25.23 -11.65
CA GLU A 387 -23.88 -24.44 -12.53
C GLU A 387 -22.42 -24.87 -12.44
N GLY A 388 -22.03 -25.61 -11.39
CA GLY A 388 -20.65 -25.91 -11.05
C GLY A 388 -20.10 -25.00 -9.96
N ILE A 389 -19.14 -25.49 -9.16
CA ILE A 389 -18.55 -24.74 -8.05
C ILE A 389 -17.78 -23.52 -8.55
N ILE A 390 -16.97 -23.67 -9.59
CA ILE A 390 -16.14 -22.59 -10.13
C ILE A 390 -16.99 -21.45 -10.74
N PRO A 391 -17.95 -21.71 -11.63
CA PRO A 391 -18.88 -20.68 -12.11
C PRO A 391 -19.67 -20.00 -10.99
N MET A 392 -20.11 -20.75 -9.98
CA MET A 392 -20.82 -20.22 -8.82
C MET A 392 -19.94 -19.23 -8.03
N LEU A 393 -18.70 -19.58 -7.72
CA LEU A 393 -17.76 -18.69 -7.03
C LEU A 393 -17.50 -17.42 -7.84
N LYS A 394 -17.28 -17.54 -9.16
CA LYS A 394 -17.11 -16.38 -10.05
C LYS A 394 -18.33 -15.46 -10.00
N ARG A 395 -19.54 -16.01 -10.17
CA ARG A 395 -20.78 -15.24 -10.13
C ARG A 395 -20.98 -14.54 -8.79
N TRP A 396 -20.74 -15.22 -7.68
CA TRP A 396 -20.84 -14.60 -6.35
C TRP A 396 -19.80 -13.50 -6.11
N PHE A 397 -18.66 -13.57 -6.77
CA PHE A 397 -17.66 -12.52 -6.69
C PHE A 397 -18.02 -11.28 -7.53
N THR A 398 -18.55 -11.48 -8.75
CA THR A 398 -18.78 -10.42 -9.75
C THR A 398 -20.17 -9.80 -9.68
N SER A 399 -21.19 -10.54 -9.20
CA SER A 399 -22.58 -10.08 -9.19
C SER A 399 -22.78 -8.81 -8.36
N SER A 400 -23.56 -7.87 -8.89
CA SER A 400 -24.00 -6.65 -8.21
C SER A 400 -24.91 -6.95 -6.99
N TYR A 401 -25.55 -8.11 -6.97
CA TYR A 401 -26.44 -8.55 -5.88
C TYR A 401 -25.69 -9.23 -4.73
N SER A 402 -24.40 -9.49 -4.87
CA SER A 402 -23.59 -10.13 -3.82
C SER A 402 -23.27 -9.14 -2.70
N THR A 403 -23.48 -9.58 -1.45
CA THR A 403 -23.07 -8.81 -0.27
C THR A 403 -21.54 -8.81 -0.12
N ASP A 404 -20.99 -7.80 0.56
CA ASP A 404 -19.56 -7.73 0.81
C ASP A 404 -19.04 -8.95 1.59
N GLY A 405 -19.82 -9.47 2.56
CA GLY A 405 -19.47 -10.69 3.29
C GLY A 405 -19.39 -11.94 2.41
N LEU A 406 -20.22 -12.02 1.35
CA LEU A 406 -20.14 -13.12 0.39
C LEU A 406 -18.91 -13.02 -0.50
N ARG A 407 -18.53 -11.80 -0.92
CA ARG A 407 -17.31 -11.56 -1.67
C ARG A 407 -16.07 -11.89 -0.85
N GLU A 408 -15.99 -11.42 0.40
CA GLU A 408 -14.90 -11.77 1.34
C GLU A 408 -14.81 -13.28 1.58
N TRP A 409 -15.96 -13.97 1.58
CA TRP A 409 -15.97 -15.42 1.71
C TRP A 409 -15.41 -16.10 0.46
N VAL A 410 -15.72 -15.62 -0.76
CA VAL A 410 -15.15 -16.16 -2.01
C VAL A 410 -13.65 -15.88 -2.09
N GLU A 411 -13.19 -14.71 -1.61
CA GLU A 411 -11.76 -14.35 -1.58
C GLU A 411 -10.90 -15.40 -0.88
N LYS A 412 -11.44 -16.15 0.09
CA LYS A 412 -10.73 -17.26 0.76
C LYS A 412 -10.33 -18.40 -0.18
N TYR A 413 -10.94 -18.50 -1.35
CA TYR A 413 -10.70 -19.51 -2.37
C TYR A 413 -9.99 -18.97 -3.60
N THR A 414 -9.55 -17.71 -3.54
CA THR A 414 -8.87 -17.02 -4.63
C THR A 414 -7.45 -16.62 -4.23
N GLU A 415 -6.64 -16.41 -5.23
CA GLU A 415 -5.34 -15.77 -5.10
C GLU A 415 -5.24 -14.61 -6.08
N LEU A 416 -4.42 -13.62 -5.75
CA LEU A 416 -4.18 -12.49 -6.62
C LEU A 416 -3.06 -12.86 -7.61
N SER A 417 -3.40 -12.99 -8.88
CA SER A 417 -2.46 -13.30 -9.96
C SER A 417 -2.25 -12.11 -10.88
N VAL A 418 -1.13 -12.09 -11.58
CA VAL A 418 -0.88 -11.09 -12.61
C VAL A 418 -1.87 -11.28 -13.75
N CYS A 419 -2.51 -10.20 -14.21
CA CYS A 419 -3.48 -10.25 -15.30
C CYS A 419 -2.83 -10.79 -16.58
N SER A 420 -3.34 -11.90 -17.11
CA SER A 420 -2.83 -12.56 -18.33
C SER A 420 -2.95 -11.70 -19.58
N SER A 421 -3.95 -10.82 -19.64
CA SER A 421 -4.19 -9.94 -20.79
C SER A 421 -3.18 -8.80 -20.92
N CYS A 422 -2.78 -8.18 -19.80
CA CYS A 422 -1.84 -7.06 -19.81
C CYS A 422 -0.47 -7.38 -19.19
N ASN A 423 -0.25 -8.60 -18.68
CA ASN A 423 0.97 -9.02 -18.00
C ASN A 423 1.43 -8.01 -16.93
N GLY A 424 0.47 -7.50 -16.14
CA GLY A 424 0.74 -6.55 -15.05
C GLY A 424 0.94 -5.10 -15.46
N THR A 425 0.98 -4.77 -16.75
CA THR A 425 1.20 -3.39 -17.24
C THR A 425 0.02 -2.44 -17.00
N ARG A 426 -1.16 -2.95 -16.66
CA ARG A 426 -2.42 -2.22 -16.38
C ARG A 426 -3.05 -1.53 -17.59
N LEU A 427 -2.37 -1.47 -18.73
CA LEU A 427 -2.76 -0.72 -19.91
C LEU A 427 -3.31 -1.63 -21.01
N LYS A 428 -4.08 -1.03 -21.93
CA LYS A 428 -4.49 -1.65 -23.19
C LYS A 428 -3.28 -1.97 -24.07
N LYS A 429 -3.42 -2.98 -24.91
CA LYS A 429 -2.37 -3.41 -25.83
C LYS A 429 -1.93 -2.27 -26.77
N GLU A 430 -2.85 -1.49 -27.30
CA GLU A 430 -2.57 -0.37 -28.20
C GLU A 430 -1.70 0.69 -27.52
N SER A 431 -1.98 1.03 -26.26
CA SER A 431 -1.22 2.03 -25.47
C SER A 431 0.25 1.63 -25.29
N LEU A 432 0.53 0.33 -25.20
CA LEU A 432 1.90 -0.20 -25.05
C LEU A 432 2.72 -0.16 -26.37
N TRP A 433 2.07 0.10 -27.49
CA TRP A 433 2.74 0.19 -28.78
C TRP A 433 3.06 1.62 -29.22
N PHE A 434 2.82 2.59 -28.35
CA PHE A 434 3.47 3.89 -28.43
C PHE A 434 4.80 3.82 -27.69
N LYS A 435 5.88 4.16 -28.41
CA LYS A 435 7.26 4.05 -27.90
C LYS A 435 8.00 5.39 -27.99
N LEU A 436 8.87 5.62 -27.04
CA LEU A 436 9.87 6.67 -27.07
C LEU A 436 11.25 6.02 -26.95
N LEU A 437 12.12 6.22 -27.94
CA LEU A 437 13.44 5.56 -28.00
C LEU A 437 13.35 4.03 -27.78
N ASN A 438 12.39 3.37 -28.46
CA ASN A 438 12.09 1.95 -28.39
C ASN A 438 11.55 1.43 -27.04
N ARG A 439 11.25 2.29 -26.08
CA ARG A 439 10.63 1.93 -24.80
C ARG A 439 9.19 2.40 -24.72
N ASN A 440 8.30 1.58 -24.22
CA ASN A 440 6.93 1.98 -23.89
C ASN A 440 6.82 2.50 -22.46
N ILE A 441 5.70 3.16 -22.12
CA ILE A 441 5.50 3.77 -20.80
C ILE A 441 5.53 2.75 -19.65
N ALA A 442 5.05 1.52 -19.87
CA ALA A 442 5.03 0.48 -18.85
C ALA A 442 6.46 -0.03 -18.56
N GLU A 443 7.30 -0.22 -19.58
CA GLU A 443 8.69 -0.59 -19.42
C GLU A 443 9.47 0.45 -18.60
N LEU A 444 9.26 1.74 -18.86
CA LEU A 444 9.86 2.81 -18.06
C LEU A 444 9.33 2.81 -16.62
N SER A 445 8.03 2.57 -16.44
CA SER A 445 7.40 2.56 -15.11
C SER A 445 7.88 1.38 -14.22
N THR A 446 8.43 0.32 -14.81
CA THR A 446 8.98 -0.83 -14.08
C THR A 446 10.46 -0.69 -13.74
N MET A 447 11.13 0.32 -14.26
CA MET A 447 12.53 0.61 -13.90
C MET A 447 12.63 1.14 -12.48
N ASN A 448 13.72 0.82 -11.79
CA ASN A 448 14.07 1.49 -10.55
C ASN A 448 14.30 2.99 -10.81
N LEU A 449 14.01 3.83 -9.81
CA LEU A 449 14.06 5.29 -9.97
C LEU A 449 15.44 5.81 -10.41
N ASP A 450 16.54 5.19 -9.95
CA ASP A 450 17.89 5.52 -10.38
C ASP A 450 18.13 5.23 -11.87
N ASN A 451 17.72 4.06 -12.34
CA ASN A 451 17.79 3.68 -13.74
C ASN A 451 16.88 4.53 -14.61
N LEU A 452 15.69 4.89 -14.11
CA LEU A 452 14.77 5.77 -14.81
C LEU A 452 15.32 7.19 -14.94
N ALA A 453 15.94 7.73 -13.89
CA ALA A 453 16.60 9.03 -13.92
C ALA A 453 17.76 9.04 -14.91
N ALA A 454 18.63 8.01 -14.89
CA ALA A 454 19.69 7.84 -15.86
C ALA A 454 19.18 7.70 -17.30
N TRP A 455 18.01 7.09 -17.52
CA TRP A 455 17.40 6.99 -18.84
C TRP A 455 16.92 8.37 -19.36
N PHE A 456 16.39 9.22 -18.49
CA PHE A 456 15.97 10.59 -18.85
C PHE A 456 17.14 11.57 -18.96
N ASP A 457 18.32 11.23 -18.41
CA ASP A 457 19.49 12.08 -18.51
C ASP A 457 20.01 12.11 -19.97
N GLY A 458 20.27 13.32 -20.48
CA GLY A 458 20.72 13.56 -21.84
C GLY A 458 19.77 13.02 -22.93
N ILE A 459 18.47 12.87 -22.64
CA ILE A 459 17.48 12.40 -23.64
C ILE A 459 17.38 13.36 -24.82
N GLU A 460 17.66 14.66 -24.63
CA GLU A 460 17.64 15.70 -25.67
C GLU A 460 18.59 15.40 -26.83
N LEU A 461 19.69 14.68 -26.57
CA LEU A 461 20.65 14.27 -27.60
C LEU A 461 20.18 13.05 -28.42
N ARG A 462 19.12 12.39 -27.97
CA ARG A 462 18.60 11.13 -28.55
C ARG A 462 17.25 11.30 -29.26
N ILE A 463 16.60 12.45 -29.13
CA ILE A 463 15.33 12.80 -29.80
C ILE A 463 15.55 13.91 -30.81
N THR A 464 14.56 14.13 -31.69
CA THR A 464 14.63 15.17 -32.72
C THR A 464 14.41 16.57 -32.12
N ASP A 465 14.91 17.63 -32.78
CA ASP A 465 14.76 19.03 -32.36
C ASP A 465 13.30 19.42 -32.14
N LYS A 466 12.39 18.93 -33.00
CA LYS A 466 10.94 19.14 -32.87
C LYS A 466 10.41 18.47 -31.61
N GLN A 467 10.77 17.24 -31.33
CA GLN A 467 10.38 16.53 -30.13
C GLN A 467 10.94 17.23 -28.89
N ASN A 468 12.17 17.71 -28.97
CA ASN A 468 12.85 18.43 -27.87
C ASN A 468 12.13 19.75 -27.53
N ALA A 469 11.78 20.55 -28.52
CA ALA A 469 11.02 21.78 -28.30
C ALA A 469 9.67 21.55 -27.62
N ILE A 470 8.99 20.40 -27.93
CA ILE A 470 7.70 20.04 -27.32
C ILE A 470 7.87 19.49 -25.91
N ALA A 471 8.94 18.72 -25.67
CA ALA A 471 9.12 17.95 -24.44
C ALA A 471 9.85 18.71 -23.32
N LYS A 472 10.48 19.84 -23.61
CA LYS A 472 11.41 20.57 -22.74
C LYS A 472 10.90 20.76 -21.31
N ASP A 473 9.70 21.35 -21.17
CA ASP A 473 9.12 21.64 -19.84
C ASP A 473 8.68 20.34 -19.15
N ILE A 474 8.15 19.37 -19.90
CA ILE A 474 7.72 18.07 -19.36
C ILE A 474 8.92 17.30 -18.81
N LEU A 475 10.04 17.28 -19.53
CA LEU A 475 11.27 16.61 -19.13
C LEU A 475 11.88 17.25 -17.88
N LYS A 476 11.81 18.57 -17.77
CA LYS A 476 12.23 19.30 -16.56
C LYS A 476 11.43 18.80 -15.34
N GLU A 477 10.11 18.79 -15.43
CA GLU A 477 9.22 18.37 -14.35
C GLU A 477 9.45 16.90 -13.92
N ILE A 478 9.67 16.00 -14.90
CA ILE A 478 9.97 14.59 -14.61
C ILE A 478 11.31 14.47 -13.86
N ARG A 479 12.37 15.16 -14.30
CA ARG A 479 13.69 15.08 -13.68
C ARG A 479 13.71 15.65 -12.26
N GLU A 480 13.07 16.80 -12.06
CA GLU A 480 12.99 17.41 -10.73
C GLU A 480 12.30 16.48 -9.73
N ARG A 481 11.15 15.89 -10.10
CA ARG A 481 10.44 14.94 -9.24
C ARG A 481 11.21 13.65 -8.99
N LEU A 482 11.89 13.12 -10.01
CA LEU A 482 12.77 11.96 -9.84
C LEU A 482 13.91 12.29 -8.87
N GLN A 483 14.54 13.46 -9.03
CA GLN A 483 15.66 13.88 -8.18
C GLN A 483 15.22 13.97 -6.70
N PHE A 484 14.06 14.55 -6.40
CA PHE A 484 13.54 14.62 -5.03
C PHE A 484 13.35 13.22 -4.40
N LEU A 485 12.91 12.22 -5.18
CA LEU A 485 12.81 10.85 -4.68
C LEU A 485 14.18 10.20 -4.45
N LEU A 486 15.15 10.50 -5.29
CA LEU A 486 16.54 10.03 -5.12
C LEU A 486 17.20 10.67 -3.91
N ASP A 487 16.94 11.96 -3.66
CA ASP A 487 17.48 12.72 -2.53
C ASP A 487 17.01 12.19 -1.18
N VAL A 488 15.79 11.64 -1.12
CA VAL A 488 15.28 10.97 0.09
C VAL A 488 15.62 9.48 0.18
N GLY A 489 16.51 8.98 -0.72
CA GLY A 489 17.03 7.62 -0.65
C GLY A 489 16.14 6.51 -1.23
N LEU A 490 15.12 6.84 -2.04
CA LEU A 490 14.16 5.88 -2.61
C LEU A 490 14.60 5.31 -3.98
N THR A 491 15.89 5.13 -4.22
CA THR A 491 16.49 4.74 -5.50
C THR A 491 15.97 3.43 -6.06
N TYR A 492 15.62 2.48 -5.18
CA TYR A 492 15.21 1.11 -5.51
C TYR A 492 13.71 0.96 -5.83
N LEU A 493 12.87 1.97 -5.58
CA LEU A 493 11.46 1.92 -5.90
C LEU A 493 11.22 2.04 -7.41
N THR A 494 10.04 1.58 -7.85
CA THR A 494 9.57 1.72 -9.23
C THR A 494 8.33 2.62 -9.28
N VAL A 495 8.14 3.32 -10.39
CA VAL A 495 7.01 4.25 -10.58
C VAL A 495 5.65 3.53 -10.51
N ASN A 496 5.58 2.28 -10.98
CA ASN A 496 4.35 1.47 -10.98
C ASN A 496 4.06 0.74 -9.66
N ARG A 497 4.94 0.86 -8.63
CA ARG A 497 4.74 0.17 -7.36
C ARG A 497 3.46 0.64 -6.67
N PRO A 498 2.54 -0.27 -6.30
CA PRO A 498 1.29 0.10 -5.64
C PRO A 498 1.54 0.73 -4.25
N SER A 499 0.88 1.84 -3.94
CA SER A 499 1.05 2.55 -2.67
C SER A 499 0.75 1.67 -1.44
N ARG A 500 -0.18 0.72 -1.56
CA ARG A 500 -0.52 -0.22 -0.47
C ARG A 500 0.60 -1.21 -0.10
N THR A 501 1.63 -1.35 -0.96
CA THR A 501 2.77 -2.26 -0.73
C THR A 501 3.99 -1.54 -0.16
N LEU A 502 3.88 -0.24 0.06
CA LEU A 502 4.94 0.58 0.64
C LEU A 502 4.98 0.40 2.16
N SER A 503 6.17 0.40 2.74
CA SER A 503 6.34 0.53 4.17
C SER A 503 5.93 1.93 4.66
N GLY A 504 5.70 2.08 5.96
CA GLY A 504 5.38 3.38 6.57
C GLY A 504 6.42 4.43 6.24
N GLY A 505 7.70 4.12 6.40
CA GLY A 505 8.81 5.03 6.10
C GLY A 505 8.96 5.34 4.61
N GLU A 506 8.75 4.37 3.70
CA GLU A 506 8.73 4.63 2.24
C GLU A 506 7.62 5.62 1.87
N SER A 507 6.41 5.41 2.38
CA SER A 507 5.26 6.28 2.14
C SER A 507 5.49 7.71 2.65
N GLN A 508 6.08 7.84 3.83
CA GLN A 508 6.42 9.13 4.44
C GLN A 508 7.48 9.87 3.63
N ARG A 509 8.55 9.20 3.18
CA ARG A 509 9.58 9.80 2.33
C ARG A 509 9.07 10.23 0.97
N ILE A 510 8.13 9.47 0.36
CA ILE A 510 7.46 9.90 -0.87
C ILE A 510 6.71 11.21 -0.65
N ARG A 511 5.97 11.34 0.46
CA ARG A 511 5.27 12.58 0.81
C ARG A 511 6.25 13.73 1.04
N LEU A 512 7.36 13.47 1.76
CA LEU A 512 8.41 14.46 1.97
C LEU A 512 8.99 14.95 0.63
N ALA A 513 9.36 14.05 -0.27
CA ALA A 513 9.85 14.38 -1.61
C ALA A 513 8.84 15.22 -2.41
N THR A 514 7.55 14.87 -2.34
CA THR A 514 6.47 15.64 -3.00
C THR A 514 6.35 17.05 -2.43
N GLN A 515 6.48 17.21 -1.11
CA GLN A 515 6.42 18.52 -0.47
C GLN A 515 7.66 19.41 -0.79
N ILE A 516 8.84 18.81 -0.83
CA ILE A 516 10.06 19.51 -1.30
C ILE A 516 9.85 19.99 -2.75
N GLY A 517 9.28 19.13 -3.59
CA GLY A 517 8.97 19.45 -4.99
C GLY A 517 7.93 20.53 -5.19
N SER A 518 7.03 20.77 -4.23
CA SER A 518 6.04 21.83 -4.29
C SER A 518 6.64 23.24 -4.17
N GLN A 519 7.87 23.35 -3.67
CA GLN A 519 8.61 24.60 -3.42
C GLN A 519 7.81 25.65 -2.62
N LEU A 520 6.87 25.19 -1.78
CA LEU A 520 6.10 26.06 -0.90
C LEU A 520 7.02 26.70 0.14
N GLN A 521 6.78 27.99 0.43
CA GLN A 521 7.55 28.80 1.39
C GLN A 521 6.64 29.29 2.51
N GLY A 522 7.23 29.55 3.68
CA GLY A 522 6.50 30.08 4.83
C GLY A 522 5.56 29.05 5.47
N ILE A 523 5.80 27.76 5.27
CA ILE A 523 5.02 26.64 5.82
C ILE A 523 5.72 26.09 7.08
N THR A 524 4.94 25.62 8.02
CA THR A 524 5.43 24.81 9.14
C THR A 524 5.19 23.33 8.84
N TYR A 525 6.24 22.59 8.55
CA TYR A 525 6.19 21.13 8.35
C TYR A 525 6.39 20.41 9.68
N ILE A 526 5.56 19.44 9.98
CA ILE A 526 5.66 18.60 11.17
C ILE A 526 5.82 17.14 10.75
N LEU A 527 6.95 16.53 11.11
CA LEU A 527 7.29 15.16 10.70
C LEU A 527 7.38 14.24 11.93
N ASP A 528 6.85 13.02 11.80
CA ASP A 528 6.90 11.97 12.81
C ASP A 528 7.93 10.92 12.43
N GLU A 529 9.06 10.90 13.14
CA GLU A 529 10.14 9.90 13.01
C GLU A 529 10.52 9.56 11.54
N PRO A 530 10.96 10.53 10.74
CA PRO A 530 11.24 10.30 9.31
C PRO A 530 12.42 9.37 9.03
N SER A 531 13.26 9.04 10.02
CA SER A 531 14.41 8.11 9.91
C SER A 531 13.98 6.61 9.91
N ILE A 532 12.70 6.31 10.17
CA ILE A 532 12.22 4.94 10.30
C ILE A 532 12.54 4.06 9.09
N GLY A 533 13.05 2.85 9.37
CA GLY A 533 13.39 1.86 8.34
C GLY A 533 14.55 2.28 7.43
N LEU A 534 15.30 3.34 7.80
CA LEU A 534 16.51 3.74 7.12
C LEU A 534 17.75 3.04 7.68
N HIS A 535 18.62 2.65 6.78
CA HIS A 535 19.98 2.32 7.16
C HIS A 535 20.78 3.59 7.43
N GLN A 536 21.77 3.56 8.34
CA GLN A 536 22.59 4.73 8.69
C GLN A 536 23.21 5.44 7.47
N ARG A 537 23.57 4.69 6.43
CA ARG A 537 24.03 5.26 5.16
C ARG A 537 23.04 6.27 4.54
N ASP A 538 21.74 5.99 4.67
CA ASP A 538 20.69 6.76 4.00
C ASP A 538 20.21 7.94 4.88
N ASN A 539 20.51 7.96 6.20
CA ASN A 539 20.18 9.07 7.11
C ASN A 539 20.77 10.40 6.64
N HIS A 540 21.96 10.38 6.11
CA HIS A 540 22.61 11.62 5.63
C HIS A 540 21.78 12.30 4.52
N ARG A 541 21.23 11.52 3.58
CA ARG A 541 20.37 12.05 2.51
C ARG A 541 19.10 12.65 3.06
N LEU A 542 18.48 12.00 4.04
CA LEU A 542 17.28 12.53 4.71
C LEU A 542 17.60 13.86 5.41
N ILE A 543 18.72 13.95 6.14
CA ILE A 543 19.16 15.19 6.81
C ILE A 543 19.31 16.33 5.80
N GLU A 544 19.96 16.08 4.66
CA GLU A 544 20.11 17.09 3.62
C GLU A 544 18.75 17.48 3.00
N ALA A 545 17.83 16.55 2.81
CA ALA A 545 16.48 16.84 2.34
C ALA A 545 15.70 17.73 3.32
N LEU A 546 15.78 17.47 4.64
CA LEU A 546 15.18 18.31 5.68
C LEU A 546 15.80 19.71 5.72
N LYS A 547 17.12 19.82 5.60
CA LYS A 547 17.83 21.10 5.50
C LYS A 547 17.42 21.89 4.26
N ASN A 548 17.27 21.22 3.12
CA ASN A 548 16.80 21.85 1.88
C ASN A 548 15.37 22.40 2.06
N LEU A 549 14.46 21.63 2.67
CA LEU A 549 13.11 22.08 2.98
C LEU A 549 13.11 23.34 3.88
N ARG A 550 13.98 23.38 4.89
CA ARG A 550 14.21 24.54 5.74
C ARG A 550 14.78 25.72 4.93
N ASN A 551 15.78 25.49 4.09
CA ASN A 551 16.51 26.54 3.36
C ASN A 551 15.63 27.28 2.33
N ILE A 552 14.53 26.66 1.88
CA ILE A 552 13.51 27.30 1.03
C ILE A 552 12.72 28.37 1.81
N GLY A 553 12.83 28.43 3.15
CA GLY A 553 12.15 29.41 4.01
C GLY A 553 10.99 28.80 4.80
N ASN A 554 11.11 27.54 5.19
CA ASN A 554 10.11 26.80 5.97
C ASN A 554 10.60 26.50 7.38
N SER A 555 9.67 26.39 8.33
CA SER A 555 9.93 25.82 9.64
C SER A 555 9.73 24.30 9.59
N VAL A 556 10.73 23.53 10.03
CA VAL A 556 10.68 22.06 9.99
C VAL A 556 10.76 21.52 11.40
N LEU A 557 9.64 21.04 11.93
CA LEU A 557 9.51 20.44 13.25
C LEU A 557 9.54 18.93 13.12
N VAL A 558 10.44 18.26 13.79
CA VAL A 558 10.63 16.80 13.64
C VAL A 558 10.58 16.15 15.03
N VAL A 559 9.73 15.16 15.21
CA VAL A 559 9.78 14.26 16.38
C VAL A 559 10.78 13.15 16.04
N GLU A 560 11.87 13.00 16.78
CA GLU A 560 12.96 12.09 16.41
C GLU A 560 13.76 11.54 17.60
N HIS A 561 14.36 10.35 17.33
CA HIS A 561 15.23 9.65 18.28
C HIS A 561 16.62 9.33 17.68
N ASP A 562 16.83 9.56 16.38
CA ASP A 562 18.10 9.31 15.70
C ASP A 562 19.15 10.35 16.09
N LYS A 563 20.33 9.87 16.48
CA LYS A 563 21.45 10.71 16.95
C LYS A 563 21.92 11.69 15.89
N ASP A 564 22.02 11.25 14.63
CA ASP A 564 22.57 12.08 13.55
C ASP A 564 21.63 13.22 13.21
N ILE A 565 20.30 12.97 13.21
CA ILE A 565 19.27 14.00 12.98
C ILE A 565 19.23 14.99 14.14
N MET A 566 19.30 14.51 15.41
CA MET A 566 19.36 15.38 16.58
C MET A 566 20.59 16.31 16.52
N MET A 567 21.75 15.79 16.16
CA MET A 567 22.98 16.57 16.06
C MET A 567 23.01 17.52 14.85
N ALA A 568 22.22 17.24 13.81
CA ALA A 568 22.09 18.07 12.62
C ALA A 568 21.04 19.20 12.76
N ALA A 569 20.27 19.21 13.85
CA ALA A 569 19.24 20.21 14.12
C ALA A 569 19.81 21.60 14.39
N ASP A 570 19.05 22.65 14.06
CA ASP A 570 19.37 24.02 14.48
C ASP A 570 18.95 24.26 15.94
N HIS A 571 17.86 23.59 16.36
CA HIS A 571 17.31 23.70 17.71
C HIS A 571 16.79 22.34 18.17
N LEU A 572 17.09 21.95 19.39
CA LEU A 572 16.68 20.69 20.00
C LEU A 572 15.84 20.98 21.24
N VAL A 573 14.74 20.26 21.39
CA VAL A 573 13.82 20.34 22.53
C VAL A 573 13.69 18.94 23.12
N ASP A 574 14.18 18.74 24.34
CA ASP A 574 14.09 17.47 25.07
C ASP A 574 12.91 17.52 26.05
N ILE A 575 11.93 16.61 25.85
CA ILE A 575 10.68 16.54 26.61
C ILE A 575 10.73 15.31 27.53
N GLY A 576 10.48 15.53 28.81
CA GLY A 576 10.61 14.52 29.86
C GLY A 576 10.06 14.95 31.18
N PRO A 577 10.76 14.58 32.33
CA PRO A 577 11.97 13.71 32.34
C PRO A 577 11.69 12.22 32.17
N LYS A 578 10.43 11.79 32.29
CA LYS A 578 9.98 10.38 32.16
C LYS A 578 8.73 10.31 31.26
N ALA A 579 8.15 9.14 31.16
CA ALA A 579 6.91 8.89 30.40
C ALA A 579 5.63 9.16 31.22
N GLY A 580 4.50 9.33 30.56
CA GLY A 580 3.16 9.46 31.14
C GLY A 580 3.04 10.61 32.15
N MET A 581 2.45 10.35 33.30
CA MET A 581 2.23 11.37 34.32
C MET A 581 3.52 11.99 34.88
N TYR A 582 4.65 11.35 34.74
CA TYR A 582 5.97 11.87 35.15
C TYR A 582 6.71 12.60 34.02
N GLY A 583 6.15 12.64 32.85
CA GLY A 583 6.61 13.39 31.68
C GLY A 583 5.95 14.76 31.54
N GLY A 584 5.85 15.25 30.33
CA GLY A 584 5.09 16.44 29.95
C GLY A 584 5.73 17.77 30.36
N GLN A 585 7.07 17.81 30.48
CA GLN A 585 7.81 19.04 30.79
C GLN A 585 8.97 19.19 29.81
N ILE A 586 9.37 20.43 29.54
CA ILE A 586 10.59 20.72 28.80
C ILE A 586 11.77 20.57 29.78
N VAL A 587 12.63 19.60 29.52
CA VAL A 587 13.83 19.32 30.33
C VAL A 587 14.94 20.29 29.95
N VAL A 588 15.17 20.46 28.67
CA VAL A 588 16.17 21.38 28.10
C VAL A 588 15.79 21.72 26.66
N GLN A 589 16.12 22.94 26.23
CA GLN A 589 15.98 23.40 24.84
C GLN A 589 17.15 24.30 24.46
N GLY A 590 17.50 24.30 23.18
CA GLY A 590 18.57 25.15 22.64
C GLY A 590 19.29 24.49 21.47
N THR A 591 20.51 24.92 21.17
CA THR A 591 21.34 24.28 20.17
C THR A 591 21.73 22.85 20.61
N PRO A 592 22.03 21.92 19.71
CA PRO A 592 22.48 20.56 20.08
C PRO A 592 23.63 20.59 21.11
N GLN A 593 24.59 21.53 20.96
CA GLN A 593 25.70 21.66 21.90
C GLN A 593 25.21 22.02 23.31
N SER A 594 24.26 22.95 23.43
CA SER A 594 23.73 23.35 24.76
C SER A 594 22.95 22.22 25.43
N VAL A 595 22.28 21.36 24.63
CA VAL A 595 21.58 20.17 25.14
C VAL A 595 22.61 19.11 25.57
N LEU A 596 23.70 18.91 24.84
CA LEU A 596 24.78 18.02 25.27
C LEU A 596 25.36 18.37 26.64
N ASP A 597 25.48 19.66 26.96
CA ASP A 597 26.02 20.14 28.23
C ASP A 597 25.05 19.92 29.42
N SER A 598 23.79 19.50 29.16
CA SER A 598 22.78 19.24 30.17
C SER A 598 22.96 17.87 30.86
N LYS A 599 22.16 17.63 31.88
CA LYS A 599 22.09 16.34 32.59
C LYS A 599 20.85 15.51 32.22
N SER A 600 20.23 15.76 31.07
CA SER A 600 19.07 15.00 30.63
C SER A 600 19.46 13.55 30.27
N GLU A 601 18.50 12.63 30.32
CA GLU A 601 18.74 11.24 29.87
C GLU A 601 19.25 11.19 28.44
N THR A 602 18.63 11.97 27.55
CA THR A 602 19.04 12.08 26.15
C THR A 602 20.50 12.53 26.01
N SER A 603 20.92 13.55 26.79
CA SER A 603 22.29 14.06 26.72
C SER A 603 23.34 13.04 27.22
N LEU A 604 23.01 12.23 28.24
CA LEU A 604 23.89 11.17 28.75
C LEU A 604 24.18 10.09 27.68
N TYR A 605 23.16 9.73 26.90
CA TYR A 605 23.34 8.81 25.77
C TYR A 605 24.11 9.45 24.60
N LEU A 606 23.76 10.70 24.24
CA LEU A 606 24.45 11.41 23.16
C LEU A 606 25.96 11.60 23.42
N ARG A 607 26.35 11.87 24.69
CA ARG A 607 27.77 11.95 25.10
C ARG A 607 28.45 10.58 25.23
N GLY A 608 27.66 9.50 25.19
CA GLY A 608 28.18 8.15 25.38
C GLY A 608 28.50 7.77 26.82
N GLU A 609 28.06 8.54 27.83
CA GLU A 609 28.18 8.22 29.24
C GLU A 609 27.26 7.05 29.60
N LYS A 610 26.07 6.93 28.96
CA LYS A 610 25.23 5.76 28.98
C LYS A 610 25.30 5.07 27.62
N LYS A 611 25.55 3.76 27.60
CA LYS A 611 25.59 2.94 26.39
C LYS A 611 24.92 1.61 26.66
N ILE A 612 24.32 1.02 25.62
CA ILE A 612 23.92 -0.38 25.64
C ILE A 612 25.16 -1.25 25.69
N ALA A 613 25.27 -2.05 26.75
CA ALA A 613 26.47 -2.84 27.00
C ALA A 613 26.59 -4.04 26.02
N LEU A 614 27.81 -4.32 25.59
CA LEU A 614 28.10 -5.54 24.85
C LEU A 614 27.93 -6.78 25.77
N PRO A 615 27.39 -7.90 25.26
CA PRO A 615 27.34 -9.14 26.04
C PRO A 615 28.77 -9.64 26.33
N LYS A 616 29.00 -10.06 27.56
CA LYS A 616 30.31 -10.61 27.97
C LYS A 616 30.70 -11.86 27.19
N GLU A 617 29.73 -12.69 26.91
CA GLU A 617 29.85 -13.87 26.05
C GLU A 617 28.62 -13.99 25.16
N ARG A 618 28.80 -14.39 23.90
CA ARG A 618 27.70 -14.64 22.99
C ARG A 618 27.19 -16.07 23.16
N ARG A 619 25.86 -16.25 23.04
CA ARG A 619 25.21 -17.56 23.17
C ARG A 619 25.70 -18.53 22.10
N LYS A 620 26.06 -19.75 22.50
CA LYS A 620 26.46 -20.81 21.56
C LYS A 620 25.29 -21.41 20.80
N GLY A 621 24.03 -21.24 21.33
CA GLY A 621 22.84 -21.87 20.79
C GLY A 621 22.80 -23.38 21.09
N ASN A 622 21.83 -24.08 20.52
CA ASN A 622 21.62 -25.52 20.75
C ASN A 622 22.26 -26.42 19.68
N GLY A 623 23.09 -25.89 18.78
CA GLY A 623 23.76 -26.62 17.69
C GLY A 623 22.84 -27.01 16.51
N LYS A 624 21.54 -26.70 16.57
CA LYS A 624 20.57 -26.95 15.51
C LYS A 624 20.33 -25.69 14.68
N PHE A 625 19.86 -25.84 13.45
CA PHE A 625 19.59 -24.73 12.56
C PHE A 625 18.44 -25.05 11.60
N ILE A 626 17.77 -24.01 11.12
CA ILE A 626 16.89 -24.07 9.96
C ILE A 626 17.73 -23.66 8.75
N GLU A 627 17.75 -24.49 7.71
CA GLU A 627 18.46 -24.23 6.46
C GLU A 627 17.45 -23.97 5.35
N LEU A 628 17.48 -22.77 4.77
CA LEU A 628 16.65 -22.34 3.64
C LEU A 628 17.55 -22.15 2.43
N THR A 629 17.22 -22.81 1.30
CA THR A 629 18.08 -22.80 0.11
C THR A 629 17.34 -22.37 -1.13
N GLY A 630 18.05 -21.64 -1.99
CA GLY A 630 17.60 -21.32 -3.34
C GLY A 630 16.40 -20.38 -3.40
N VAL A 631 16.34 -19.37 -2.53
CA VAL A 631 15.24 -18.41 -2.51
C VAL A 631 15.37 -17.44 -3.67
N ASN A 632 14.31 -17.39 -4.48
CA ASN A 632 14.11 -16.43 -5.56
C ASN A 632 12.76 -15.74 -5.31
N GLY A 633 12.78 -14.43 -5.17
CA GLY A 633 11.58 -13.64 -4.98
C GLY A 633 11.94 -12.17 -5.01
N ASN A 634 11.14 -11.34 -5.65
CA ASN A 634 11.44 -9.92 -5.83
C ASN A 634 12.90 -9.72 -6.31
N ASN A 635 13.76 -9.14 -5.47
CA ASN A 635 15.17 -8.91 -5.81
C ASN A 635 16.14 -10.01 -5.32
N LEU A 636 15.68 -11.05 -4.62
CA LEU A 636 16.57 -12.12 -4.13
C LEU A 636 17.13 -12.99 -5.25
N LYS A 637 18.43 -13.28 -5.19
CA LYS A 637 19.20 -13.97 -6.24
C LYS A 637 19.70 -15.33 -5.78
N ASN A 638 18.81 -16.34 -5.78
CA ASN A 638 19.14 -17.74 -5.39
C ASN A 638 19.83 -17.80 -4.01
N VAL A 639 19.23 -17.13 -3.03
CA VAL A 639 19.78 -16.99 -1.68
C VAL A 639 19.67 -18.30 -0.91
N SER A 640 20.76 -18.67 -0.20
CA SER A 640 20.79 -19.80 0.74
C SER A 640 21.34 -19.32 2.07
N VAL A 641 20.67 -19.65 3.18
CA VAL A 641 20.93 -19.11 4.52
C VAL A 641 20.64 -20.12 5.62
N LYS A 642 21.41 -20.04 6.73
CA LYS A 642 21.24 -20.86 7.92
C LYS A 642 20.85 -19.99 9.11
N PHE A 643 19.77 -20.38 9.79
CA PHE A 643 19.29 -19.74 11.00
C PHE A 643 19.61 -20.63 12.22
N PRO A 644 20.67 -20.32 13.00
CA PRO A 644 21.02 -21.11 14.21
C PRO A 644 19.98 -20.93 15.30
N LEU A 645 19.52 -22.04 15.88
CA LEU A 645 18.45 -22.04 16.90
C LEU A 645 18.98 -21.77 18.32
N GLY A 646 18.13 -21.18 19.17
CA GLY A 646 18.48 -20.80 20.55
C GLY A 646 19.42 -19.60 20.63
N LYS A 647 19.32 -18.67 19.68
CA LYS A 647 20.13 -17.46 19.57
C LYS A 647 19.30 -16.23 19.27
N LEU A 648 19.87 -15.07 19.54
CA LEU A 648 19.42 -13.79 19.01
C LEU A 648 20.05 -13.56 17.64
N ILE A 649 19.23 -13.67 16.58
CA ILE A 649 19.65 -13.52 15.18
C ILE A 649 19.21 -12.14 14.70
N LEU A 650 20.12 -11.39 14.09
CA LEU A 650 19.77 -10.15 13.42
C LEU A 650 19.93 -10.25 11.91
N VAL A 651 18.91 -9.76 11.20
CA VAL A 651 18.93 -9.62 9.73
C VAL A 651 19.11 -8.15 9.41
N THR A 652 20.24 -7.83 8.80
CA THR A 652 20.69 -6.45 8.53
C THR A 652 20.89 -6.19 7.04
N GLY A 653 21.22 -4.97 6.68
CA GLY A 653 21.49 -4.54 5.31
C GLY A 653 20.72 -3.29 4.92
N VAL A 654 21.10 -2.66 3.82
CA VAL A 654 20.50 -1.41 3.35
C VAL A 654 19.01 -1.54 3.05
N SER A 655 18.29 -0.41 3.00
CA SER A 655 16.86 -0.40 2.65
C SER A 655 16.67 -0.97 1.24
N GLY A 656 15.64 -1.84 1.06
CA GLY A 656 15.39 -2.52 -0.22
C GLY A 656 16.34 -3.67 -0.57
N SER A 657 17.25 -4.13 0.33
CA SER A 657 18.19 -5.24 0.06
C SER A 657 17.54 -6.63 0.00
N GLY A 658 16.25 -6.77 0.37
CA GLY A 658 15.50 -8.03 0.31
C GLY A 658 15.25 -8.68 1.67
N LYS A 659 15.50 -8.01 2.80
CA LYS A 659 15.28 -8.53 4.16
C LYS A 659 13.85 -9.04 4.39
N SER A 660 12.85 -8.20 4.13
CA SER A 660 11.43 -8.56 4.33
C SER A 660 10.99 -9.67 3.37
N THR A 661 11.50 -9.70 2.13
CA THR A 661 11.23 -10.77 1.18
C THR A 661 11.78 -12.11 1.68
N LEU A 662 12.99 -12.13 2.25
CA LEU A 662 13.60 -13.34 2.80
C LEU A 662 12.84 -13.85 4.04
N ILE A 663 12.49 -12.94 4.96
CA ILE A 663 11.93 -13.30 6.27
C ILE A 663 10.40 -13.34 6.24
N ASN A 664 9.73 -12.22 5.91
CA ASN A 664 8.27 -12.09 6.05
C ASN A 664 7.52 -12.78 4.90
N GLU A 665 8.09 -12.75 3.66
CA GLU A 665 7.42 -13.31 2.48
C GLU A 665 7.89 -14.75 2.16
N THR A 666 8.99 -15.24 2.76
CA THR A 666 9.50 -16.60 2.50
C THR A 666 9.57 -17.44 3.76
N LEU A 667 10.41 -17.08 4.75
CA LEU A 667 10.65 -17.89 5.94
C LEU A 667 9.37 -18.03 6.79
N TYR A 668 8.73 -16.91 7.15
CA TYR A 668 7.54 -16.93 8.00
C TYR A 668 6.37 -17.74 7.42
N PRO A 669 5.97 -17.60 6.14
CA PRO A 669 4.95 -18.46 5.54
C PRO A 669 5.28 -19.96 5.60
N LEU A 670 6.57 -20.34 5.40
CA LEU A 670 7.00 -21.73 5.49
C LEU A 670 6.88 -22.29 6.91
N LEU A 671 7.36 -21.52 7.91
CA LEU A 671 7.25 -21.90 9.31
C LEU A 671 5.78 -21.95 9.76
N SER A 672 4.97 -20.98 9.36
CA SER A 672 3.55 -20.91 9.67
C SER A 672 2.76 -22.06 9.02
N LYS A 673 3.11 -22.45 7.81
CA LYS A 673 2.52 -23.62 7.14
C LYS A 673 2.84 -24.91 7.89
N TYR A 674 4.08 -25.08 8.36
CA TYR A 674 4.49 -26.25 9.13
C TYR A 674 3.79 -26.30 10.50
N CYS A 675 3.83 -25.21 11.28
CA CYS A 675 3.31 -25.18 12.65
C CYS A 675 1.78 -25.15 12.73
N TYR A 676 1.10 -24.47 11.78
CA TYR A 676 -0.34 -24.16 11.89
C TYR A 676 -1.16 -24.61 10.68
N GLY A 677 -0.55 -25.20 9.64
CA GLY A 677 -1.24 -25.51 8.40
C GLY A 677 -1.71 -24.24 7.63
N SER A 678 -1.02 -23.09 7.84
CA SER A 678 -1.35 -21.83 7.19
C SER A 678 -1.34 -21.98 5.66
N LYS A 679 -2.28 -21.27 5.02
CA LYS A 679 -2.41 -21.24 3.55
C LYS A 679 -1.61 -20.11 2.90
N MET A 680 -0.75 -19.41 3.64
CA MET A 680 0.11 -18.36 3.10
C MET A 680 1.09 -18.96 2.07
N ASN A 681 1.22 -18.28 0.94
CA ASN A 681 2.18 -18.66 -0.09
C ASN A 681 3.55 -18.07 0.24
N ALA A 682 4.57 -18.92 0.28
CA ALA A 682 5.95 -18.49 0.37
C ALA A 682 6.49 -18.15 -1.04
N MET A 683 7.49 -17.28 -1.11
CA MET A 683 8.22 -17.03 -2.36
C MET A 683 8.92 -18.29 -2.86
N GLU A 684 9.30 -18.30 -4.12
CA GLU A 684 9.98 -19.42 -4.76
C GLU A 684 11.27 -19.79 -4.02
N HIS A 685 11.43 -21.05 -3.69
CA HIS A 685 12.60 -21.59 -2.99
C HIS A 685 12.82 -23.06 -3.37
N LYS A 686 14.06 -23.58 -3.19
CA LYS A 686 14.38 -24.98 -3.50
C LYS A 686 14.01 -25.92 -2.37
N SER A 687 14.46 -25.66 -1.16
CA SER A 687 14.15 -26.49 0.00
C SER A 687 14.32 -25.76 1.33
N ILE A 688 13.62 -26.25 2.36
CA ILE A 688 13.80 -25.88 3.76
C ILE A 688 14.00 -27.15 4.59
N LYS A 689 14.94 -27.10 5.56
CA LYS A 689 15.26 -28.21 6.47
C LYS A 689 15.29 -27.72 7.91
N GLY A 690 15.12 -28.62 8.88
CA GLY A 690 15.20 -28.32 10.32
C GLY A 690 13.89 -27.82 10.92
N LEU A 691 12.77 -27.95 10.23
CA LEU A 691 11.45 -27.54 10.73
C LEU A 691 11.02 -28.35 11.97
N GLU A 692 11.48 -29.57 12.11
CA GLU A 692 11.20 -30.48 13.24
C GLU A 692 11.75 -29.99 14.58
N TYR A 693 12.62 -28.99 14.58
CA TYR A 693 13.22 -28.44 15.79
C TYR A 693 12.39 -27.32 16.41
N ILE A 694 11.35 -26.84 15.73
CA ILE A 694 10.44 -25.80 16.19
C ILE A 694 9.03 -26.34 16.37
N ASP A 695 8.29 -25.79 17.33
CA ASP A 695 6.90 -26.15 17.60
C ASP A 695 5.94 -24.97 17.36
N LYS A 696 6.45 -23.75 17.35
CA LYS A 696 5.66 -22.53 17.22
C LYS A 696 6.46 -21.43 16.53
N VAL A 697 5.80 -20.66 15.66
CA VAL A 697 6.33 -19.41 15.10
C VAL A 697 5.43 -18.25 15.47
N ILE A 698 6.02 -17.12 15.83
CA ILE A 698 5.28 -15.91 16.21
C ILE A 698 5.90 -14.72 15.49
N GLU A 699 5.10 -14.06 14.67
CA GLU A 699 5.46 -12.79 14.05
C GLU A 699 4.92 -11.64 14.89
N ILE A 700 5.78 -10.67 15.19
CA ILE A 700 5.48 -9.47 15.94
C ILE A 700 5.83 -8.27 15.06
N ASP A 701 4.84 -7.81 14.33
CA ASP A 701 4.93 -6.68 13.40
C ASP A 701 4.32 -5.40 14.02
N GLN A 702 4.46 -4.28 13.31
CA GLN A 702 3.96 -2.98 13.72
C GLN A 702 2.46 -2.77 13.42
N SER A 703 1.75 -3.78 12.89
CA SER A 703 0.33 -3.67 12.61
C SER A 703 -0.49 -3.43 13.89
N PRO A 704 -1.58 -2.63 13.81
CA PRO A 704 -2.42 -2.37 14.98
C PRO A 704 -2.93 -3.65 15.63
N ILE A 705 -3.09 -3.65 16.96
CA ILE A 705 -3.65 -4.78 17.74
C ILE A 705 -5.15 -4.99 17.48
N GLY A 706 -5.78 -4.16 16.67
CA GLY A 706 -7.16 -4.26 16.20
C GLY A 706 -7.54 -3.11 15.29
N ARG A 707 -8.60 -3.30 14.50
CA ARG A 707 -9.02 -2.36 13.45
C ARG A 707 -10.15 -1.41 13.90
N THR A 708 -10.64 -1.56 15.12
CA THR A 708 -11.78 -0.79 15.62
C THR A 708 -11.44 -0.08 16.93
N PRO A 709 -12.10 1.04 17.27
CA PRO A 709 -11.91 1.74 18.53
C PRO A 709 -12.24 0.89 19.78
N ARG A 710 -12.92 -0.26 19.60
CA ARG A 710 -13.23 -1.21 20.69
C ARG A 710 -12.05 -2.10 21.07
N SER A 711 -11.07 -2.26 20.20
CA SER A 711 -9.85 -3.00 20.48
C SER A 711 -8.93 -2.15 21.36
N ASN A 712 -8.37 -2.73 22.42
CA ASN A 712 -7.47 -2.04 23.35
C ASN A 712 -6.50 -3.04 23.99
N PRO A 713 -5.45 -2.59 24.70
CA PRO A 713 -4.48 -3.45 25.37
C PRO A 713 -5.12 -4.46 26.32
N ALA A 714 -6.13 -4.06 27.10
CA ALA A 714 -6.79 -4.95 28.07
C ALA A 714 -7.51 -6.13 27.38
N THR A 715 -8.15 -5.88 26.24
CA THR A 715 -8.83 -6.94 25.47
C THR A 715 -7.85 -7.83 24.72
N TYR A 716 -6.78 -7.25 24.16
CA TYR A 716 -5.77 -7.98 23.39
C TYR A 716 -4.95 -8.93 24.28
N CYS A 717 -4.48 -8.46 25.43
CA CYS A 717 -3.75 -9.27 26.40
C CYS A 717 -4.66 -10.23 27.21
N GLY A 718 -5.99 -10.16 27.02
CA GLY A 718 -6.97 -11.10 27.55
C GLY A 718 -7.30 -10.93 29.05
N PHE A 719 -6.76 -9.92 29.75
CA PHE A 719 -7.08 -9.71 31.17
C PHE A 719 -8.39 -8.91 31.39
N PHE A 720 -8.95 -8.30 30.36
CA PHE A 720 -10.24 -7.62 30.49
C PHE A 720 -11.38 -8.57 30.88
N THR A 721 -11.31 -9.83 30.47
CA THR A 721 -12.27 -10.85 30.89
C THR A 721 -12.19 -11.10 32.40
N ASP A 722 -11.00 -11.12 32.95
CA ASP A 722 -10.78 -11.28 34.38
C ASP A 722 -11.30 -10.07 35.17
N ILE A 723 -11.06 -8.85 34.66
CA ILE A 723 -11.60 -7.60 35.24
C ILE A 723 -13.14 -7.63 35.24
N ARG A 724 -13.78 -8.01 34.14
CA ARG A 724 -15.24 -8.11 34.06
C ARG A 724 -15.81 -9.12 35.08
N THR A 725 -15.14 -10.24 35.25
CA THR A 725 -15.51 -11.26 36.23
C THR A 725 -15.37 -10.72 37.67
N LEU A 726 -14.32 -9.96 37.93
CA LEU A 726 -14.11 -9.28 39.20
C LEU A 726 -15.26 -8.28 39.52
N PHE A 727 -15.67 -7.46 38.56
CA PHE A 727 -16.78 -6.52 38.71
C PHE A 727 -18.13 -7.23 38.91
N ALA A 728 -18.37 -8.35 38.25
CA ALA A 728 -19.57 -9.16 38.45
C ALA A 728 -19.62 -9.82 39.85
N ALA A 729 -18.45 -10.01 40.48
CA ALA A 729 -18.35 -10.55 41.84
C ALA A 729 -18.62 -9.52 42.96
N VAL A 730 -18.64 -8.21 42.64
CA VAL A 730 -18.96 -7.14 43.59
C VAL A 730 -20.36 -7.34 44.16
N PRO A 731 -20.60 -7.16 45.50
CA PRO A 731 -21.89 -7.38 46.12
C PRO A 731 -23.05 -6.65 45.43
N GLU A 732 -22.87 -5.38 45.06
CA GLU A 732 -23.89 -4.58 44.39
C GLU A 732 -24.24 -5.12 43.01
N ALA A 733 -23.27 -5.62 42.22
CA ALA A 733 -23.52 -6.26 40.94
C ALA A 733 -24.33 -7.55 41.09
N LYS A 734 -24.04 -8.34 42.16
CA LYS A 734 -24.80 -9.55 42.45
C LYS A 734 -26.24 -9.24 42.85
N ILE A 735 -26.47 -8.23 43.67
CA ILE A 735 -27.83 -7.78 44.06
C ILE A 735 -28.64 -7.35 42.86
N ARG A 736 -28.02 -6.67 41.88
CA ARG A 736 -28.66 -6.25 40.63
C ARG A 736 -28.75 -7.36 39.57
N GLY A 737 -28.23 -8.55 39.85
CA GLY A 737 -28.19 -9.66 38.88
C GLY A 737 -27.26 -9.41 37.67
N TYR A 738 -26.23 -8.59 37.83
CA TYR A 738 -25.31 -8.26 36.77
C TYR A 738 -24.24 -9.34 36.62
N ASN A 739 -24.18 -9.95 35.41
CA ASN A 739 -23.14 -10.93 35.08
C ASN A 739 -21.97 -10.24 34.35
N ALA A 740 -20.89 -11.00 34.07
CA ALA A 740 -19.70 -10.47 33.38
C ALA A 740 -19.98 -9.89 31.99
N GLY A 741 -21.08 -10.29 31.35
CA GLY A 741 -21.52 -9.74 30.06
C GLY A 741 -21.97 -8.28 30.16
N ARG A 742 -22.55 -7.87 31.31
CA ARG A 742 -22.96 -6.48 31.57
C ARG A 742 -21.79 -5.49 31.49
N PHE A 743 -20.65 -5.94 31.94
CA PHE A 743 -19.39 -5.16 31.97
C PHE A 743 -18.58 -5.24 30.65
N SER A 744 -19.18 -5.77 29.57
CA SER A 744 -18.59 -5.80 28.25
C SER A 744 -19.11 -4.66 27.39
N PHE A 745 -18.25 -3.82 26.87
CA PHE A 745 -18.62 -2.78 25.91
C PHE A 745 -18.98 -3.35 24.49
N ASN A 746 -18.83 -4.66 24.27
CA ASN A 746 -19.25 -5.33 23.04
C ASN A 746 -20.69 -5.89 23.13
N VAL A 747 -21.27 -5.95 24.32
CA VAL A 747 -22.61 -6.52 24.57
C VAL A 747 -23.63 -5.40 24.79
N LYS A 748 -24.80 -5.49 24.14
CA LYS A 748 -25.85 -4.45 24.18
C LYS A 748 -26.31 -4.06 25.58
N THR A 749 -26.33 -5.00 26.53
CA THR A 749 -26.92 -4.78 27.88
C THR A 749 -26.20 -3.73 28.72
N GLY A 750 -24.88 -3.52 28.56
CA GLY A 750 -24.10 -2.61 29.39
C GLY A 750 -23.43 -1.46 28.65
N ARG A 751 -23.36 -1.51 27.33
CA ARG A 751 -22.68 -0.50 26.52
C ARG A 751 -23.54 0.75 26.29
N CYS A 752 -22.91 1.86 25.95
CA CYS A 752 -23.58 3.02 25.39
C CYS A 752 -24.21 2.66 24.05
N ASP A 753 -25.47 2.98 23.87
CA ASP A 753 -26.25 2.69 22.65
C ASP A 753 -25.90 3.61 21.48
N VAL A 754 -25.39 4.83 21.72
CA VAL A 754 -25.03 5.79 20.68
C VAL A 754 -23.69 5.45 20.01
N CYS A 755 -22.60 5.26 20.79
CA CYS A 755 -21.29 4.87 20.25
C CYS A 755 -21.08 3.35 20.20
N GLU A 756 -22.11 2.59 20.58
CA GLU A 756 -22.07 1.13 20.63
C GLU A 756 -20.88 0.53 21.37
N GLY A 757 -20.40 1.22 22.41
CA GLY A 757 -19.25 0.83 23.22
C GLY A 757 -17.88 1.23 22.65
N GLY A 758 -17.84 1.97 21.53
CA GLY A 758 -16.61 2.51 20.96
C GLY A 758 -15.99 3.63 21.79
N GLY A 759 -16.82 4.40 22.51
CA GLY A 759 -16.42 5.63 23.22
C GLY A 759 -16.26 6.85 22.30
N MET A 760 -16.01 6.61 21.02
CA MET A 760 -15.79 7.62 19.99
C MET A 760 -16.71 7.39 18.80
N ARG A 761 -16.97 8.45 18.02
CA ARG A 761 -17.56 8.41 16.69
C ARG A 761 -16.47 8.67 15.68
N VAL A 762 -16.51 7.94 14.58
CA VAL A 762 -15.61 8.16 13.43
C VAL A 762 -16.36 9.01 12.42
N ILE A 763 -15.77 10.12 12.03
CA ILE A 763 -16.22 10.96 10.94
C ILE A 763 -15.30 10.67 9.76
N GLU A 764 -15.80 9.89 8.80
CA GLU A 764 -15.03 9.54 7.60
C GLU A 764 -14.95 10.76 6.68
N MET A 765 -13.74 11.14 6.32
CA MET A 765 -13.48 12.24 5.40
C MET A 765 -12.90 11.71 4.09
N ASN A 766 -13.53 12.00 2.95
CA ASN A 766 -13.15 11.45 1.64
C ASN A 766 -11.73 11.80 1.18
N PHE A 767 -11.12 12.88 1.66
CA PHE A 767 -9.79 13.36 1.21
C PHE A 767 -8.82 13.69 2.35
N LEU A 768 -9.28 13.62 3.60
CA LEU A 768 -8.51 13.89 4.81
C LEU A 768 -8.52 12.64 5.72
N PRO A 769 -7.62 12.53 6.70
CA PRO A 769 -7.67 11.48 7.70
C PRO A 769 -9.01 11.49 8.46
N ASP A 770 -9.49 10.30 8.82
CA ASP A 770 -10.70 10.15 9.62
C ASP A 770 -10.57 10.87 10.96
N VAL A 771 -11.59 11.60 11.37
CA VAL A 771 -11.62 12.31 12.65
C VAL A 771 -12.37 11.48 13.68
N TYR A 772 -11.76 11.32 14.86
CA TYR A 772 -12.32 10.60 15.99
C TYR A 772 -12.81 11.59 17.04
N VAL A 773 -14.12 11.66 17.26
CA VAL A 773 -14.74 12.59 18.23
C VAL A 773 -15.33 11.80 19.39
N HIS A 774 -15.18 12.28 20.61
CA HIS A 774 -15.79 11.67 21.78
C HIS A 774 -17.33 11.57 21.66
N CYS A 775 -17.88 10.45 22.13
CA CYS A 775 -19.35 10.27 22.13
C CYS A 775 -20.00 11.23 23.13
N GLU A 776 -20.83 12.14 22.69
CA GLU A 776 -21.54 13.14 23.51
C GLU A 776 -22.38 12.52 24.63
N LYS A 777 -23.01 11.34 24.41
CA LYS A 777 -23.88 10.68 25.39
C LYS A 777 -23.09 10.06 26.55
N CYS A 778 -21.97 9.42 26.28
CA CYS A 778 -21.18 8.74 27.32
C CYS A 778 -19.86 9.45 27.65
N ASN A 779 -19.54 10.58 27.02
CA ASN A 779 -18.29 11.33 27.19
C ASN A 779 -17.06 10.41 27.19
N GLY A 780 -16.95 9.54 26.21
CA GLY A 780 -15.85 8.58 26.07
C GLY A 780 -15.93 7.32 26.95
N LYS A 781 -16.84 7.26 27.96
CA LYS A 781 -16.90 6.20 28.97
C LYS A 781 -17.37 4.84 28.48
N ARG A 782 -17.84 4.69 27.23
CA ARG A 782 -18.22 3.43 26.57
C ARG A 782 -19.45 2.71 27.11
N TYR A 783 -19.88 2.96 28.34
CA TYR A 783 -20.95 2.27 29.06
C TYR A 783 -22.16 3.17 29.30
N ASN A 784 -23.31 2.54 29.59
CA ASN A 784 -24.48 3.22 30.11
C ASN A 784 -24.31 3.58 31.60
N ARG A 785 -25.13 4.54 32.08
CA ARG A 785 -25.04 5.08 33.44
C ARG A 785 -25.15 4.00 34.52
N GLU A 786 -26.06 3.06 34.35
CA GLU A 786 -26.31 2.01 35.34
C GLU A 786 -25.13 1.06 35.56
N THR A 787 -24.38 0.75 34.46
CA THR A 787 -23.18 -0.08 34.55
C THR A 787 -22.04 0.67 35.27
N LEU A 788 -21.95 2.01 35.07
CA LEU A 788 -20.93 2.85 35.71
C LEU A 788 -21.16 3.08 37.22
N GLU A 789 -22.36 2.81 37.74
CA GLU A 789 -22.65 2.90 39.17
C GLU A 789 -21.93 1.80 39.96
N ILE A 790 -21.67 0.63 39.39
CA ILE A 790 -20.96 -0.46 40.06
C ILE A 790 -19.47 -0.09 40.20
N ARG A 791 -18.99 -0.14 41.45
CA ARG A 791 -17.62 0.27 41.79
C ARG A 791 -16.85 -0.84 42.51
N TYR A 792 -15.59 -1.03 42.09
CA TYR A 792 -14.61 -1.85 42.80
C TYR A 792 -13.52 -0.93 43.36
N LYS A 793 -13.25 -0.96 44.66
CA LYS A 793 -12.34 -0.01 45.33
C LYS A 793 -12.58 1.46 44.92
N GLY A 794 -13.88 1.87 44.80
CA GLY A 794 -14.27 3.23 44.44
C GLY A 794 -14.22 3.59 42.98
N LYS A 795 -13.71 2.72 42.09
CA LYS A 795 -13.57 2.94 40.63
C LYS A 795 -14.63 2.16 39.83
N SER A 796 -15.25 2.80 38.86
CA SER A 796 -16.10 2.16 37.86
C SER A 796 -15.27 1.37 36.87
N ILE A 797 -15.91 0.55 36.01
CA ILE A 797 -15.18 -0.19 34.97
C ILE A 797 -14.57 0.73 33.91
N SER A 798 -15.18 1.90 33.64
CA SER A 798 -14.57 2.91 32.74
C SER A 798 -13.34 3.53 33.40
N ASP A 799 -13.42 3.93 34.68
CA ASP A 799 -12.28 4.50 35.41
C ASP A 799 -11.08 3.53 35.44
N VAL A 800 -11.34 2.21 35.44
CA VAL A 800 -10.29 1.19 35.36
C VAL A 800 -9.69 1.11 33.92
N LEU A 801 -10.49 1.27 32.89
CA LEU A 801 -9.97 1.33 31.53
C LEU A 801 -9.15 2.60 31.26
N ASP A 802 -9.47 3.69 31.94
CA ASP A 802 -8.78 4.97 31.87
C ASP A 802 -7.49 5.01 32.70
N MET A 803 -7.25 4.02 33.59
CA MET A 803 -5.99 3.89 34.34
C MET A 803 -4.83 3.60 33.40
N THR A 804 -3.69 4.23 33.69
CA THR A 804 -2.41 3.81 33.09
C THR A 804 -2.03 2.41 33.58
N VAL A 805 -1.16 1.73 32.84
CA VAL A 805 -0.64 0.40 33.24
C VAL A 805 0.05 0.50 34.59
N ASP A 806 0.80 1.57 34.87
CA ASP A 806 1.48 1.78 36.18
C ASP A 806 0.47 1.88 37.33
N GLU A 807 -0.56 2.71 37.17
CA GLU A 807 -1.65 2.83 38.17
C GLU A 807 -2.41 1.51 38.34
N ALA A 808 -2.64 0.78 37.26
CA ALA A 808 -3.34 -0.50 37.31
C ALA A 808 -2.52 -1.61 37.99
N VAL A 809 -1.19 -1.60 37.84
CA VAL A 809 -0.28 -2.50 38.59
C VAL A 809 -0.48 -2.32 40.11
N ASP A 810 -0.50 -1.07 40.60
CA ASP A 810 -0.70 -0.77 42.01
C ASP A 810 -2.13 -1.11 42.46
N PHE A 811 -3.14 -0.77 41.66
CA PHE A 811 -4.55 -1.01 41.94
C PHE A 811 -4.91 -2.50 42.09
N PHE A 812 -4.34 -3.35 41.18
CA PHE A 812 -4.59 -4.79 41.16
C PHE A 812 -3.54 -5.63 41.92
N GLN A 813 -2.66 -5.04 42.70
CA GLN A 813 -1.61 -5.76 43.45
C GLN A 813 -2.15 -6.95 44.23
N GLN A 814 -3.36 -6.81 44.83
CA GLN A 814 -4.03 -7.84 45.62
C GLN A 814 -4.81 -8.87 44.78
N VAL A 815 -4.75 -8.80 43.41
CA VAL A 815 -5.47 -9.67 42.50
C VAL A 815 -4.47 -10.39 41.57
N PRO A 816 -3.80 -11.48 42.02
CA PRO A 816 -2.60 -12.03 41.40
C PRO A 816 -2.77 -12.40 39.92
N TYR A 817 -3.95 -12.90 39.50
CA TYR A 817 -4.22 -13.33 38.13
C TYR A 817 -4.38 -12.16 37.16
N ILE A 818 -4.81 -10.97 37.60
CA ILE A 818 -4.84 -9.73 36.80
C ILE A 818 -3.47 -9.06 36.89
N TYR A 819 -2.91 -8.93 38.09
CA TYR A 819 -1.62 -8.29 38.36
C TYR A 819 -0.50 -8.84 37.47
N ARG A 820 -0.37 -10.19 37.41
CA ARG A 820 0.68 -10.84 36.59
C ARG A 820 0.62 -10.43 35.14
N LYS A 821 -0.58 -10.33 34.51
CA LYS A 821 -0.75 -9.99 33.10
C LYS A 821 -0.46 -8.49 32.84
N ILE A 822 -0.88 -7.61 33.75
CA ILE A 822 -0.62 -6.17 33.62
C ILE A 822 0.86 -5.86 33.87
N LYS A 823 1.51 -6.55 34.80
CA LYS A 823 2.92 -6.36 35.12
C LYS A 823 3.84 -6.57 33.92
N VAL A 824 3.51 -7.50 33.04
CA VAL A 824 4.28 -7.75 31.81
C VAL A 824 4.22 -6.54 30.85
N LEU A 825 3.08 -5.82 30.79
CA LEU A 825 2.99 -4.57 30.00
C LEU A 825 3.93 -3.49 30.55
N GLN A 826 4.05 -3.40 31.88
CA GLN A 826 5.01 -2.48 32.52
C GLN A 826 6.46 -2.89 32.21
N GLU A 827 6.79 -4.19 32.26
CA GLU A 827 8.14 -4.70 31.98
C GLU A 827 8.60 -4.43 30.55
N VAL A 828 7.70 -4.34 29.58
CA VAL A 828 8.03 -3.96 28.18
C VAL A 828 8.07 -2.44 27.98
N GLY A 829 8.02 -1.63 29.06
CA GLY A 829 8.11 -0.17 28.99
C GLY A 829 6.81 0.53 28.57
N LEU A 830 5.64 -0.12 28.73
CA LEU A 830 4.33 0.46 28.41
C LEU A 830 3.57 0.93 29.67
N GLY A 831 4.28 1.33 30.72
CA GLY A 831 3.67 1.81 31.98
C GLY A 831 2.74 3.01 31.80
N TYR A 832 2.98 3.83 30.81
CA TYR A 832 2.28 5.10 30.56
C TYR A 832 0.99 4.97 29.75
N ILE A 833 0.78 3.90 28.97
CA ILE A 833 -0.46 3.74 28.19
C ILE A 833 -1.64 3.39 29.06
N THR A 834 -2.87 3.77 28.67
CA THR A 834 -4.06 3.38 29.43
C THR A 834 -4.54 1.99 29.02
N LEU A 835 -5.14 1.23 29.98
CA LEU A 835 -5.65 -0.11 29.72
C LEU A 835 -6.69 -0.16 28.60
N GLY A 836 -7.52 0.88 28.50
CA GLY A 836 -8.59 1.05 27.52
C GLY A 836 -8.19 1.85 26.29
N GLN A 837 -6.93 2.23 26.11
CA GLN A 837 -6.49 3.02 24.94
C GLN A 837 -6.88 2.32 23.65
N SER A 838 -7.49 3.07 22.73
CA SER A 838 -7.93 2.51 21.45
C SER A 838 -6.75 1.99 20.62
N ALA A 839 -6.90 0.83 19.99
CA ALA A 839 -5.88 0.26 19.10
C ALA A 839 -5.47 1.19 17.96
N VAL A 840 -6.38 2.06 17.50
CA VAL A 840 -6.13 3.00 16.40
C VAL A 840 -5.32 4.22 16.80
N THR A 841 -5.21 4.49 18.11
CA THR A 841 -4.41 5.61 18.65
C THR A 841 -3.02 5.18 19.13
N LEU A 842 -2.74 3.87 19.20
CA LEU A 842 -1.42 3.36 19.53
C LEU A 842 -0.45 3.59 18.35
N SER A 843 0.79 3.96 18.66
CA SER A 843 1.88 3.95 17.67
C SER A 843 2.22 2.52 17.26
N GLY A 844 2.91 2.34 16.10
CA GLY A 844 3.35 1.03 15.64
C GLY A 844 4.22 0.30 16.66
N GLY A 845 5.16 1.00 17.29
CA GLY A 845 6.03 0.45 18.33
C GLY A 845 5.29 0.09 19.62
N GLU A 846 4.28 0.87 20.04
CA GLU A 846 3.42 0.52 21.17
C GLU A 846 2.60 -0.72 20.91
N ALA A 847 1.96 -0.82 19.72
CA ALA A 847 1.20 -2.00 19.32
C ALA A 847 2.09 -3.26 19.29
N GLN A 848 3.30 -3.16 18.82
CA GLN A 848 4.29 -4.25 18.78
C GLN A 848 4.68 -4.70 20.20
N ARG A 849 4.94 -3.76 21.12
CA ARG A 849 5.25 -4.07 22.53
C ARG A 849 4.06 -4.70 23.26
N VAL A 850 2.81 -4.30 22.96
CA VAL A 850 1.61 -4.98 23.48
C VAL A 850 1.55 -6.43 23.00
N LYS A 851 1.85 -6.70 21.71
CA LYS A 851 1.94 -8.06 21.19
C LYS A 851 3.03 -8.87 21.91
N LEU A 852 4.21 -8.29 22.05
CA LEU A 852 5.34 -8.92 22.75
C LEU A 852 5.00 -9.26 24.21
N SER A 853 4.33 -8.36 24.93
CA SER A 853 3.91 -8.58 26.32
C SER A 853 2.98 -9.78 26.46
N THR A 854 2.07 -9.97 25.49
CA THR A 854 1.14 -11.10 25.49
C THR A 854 1.88 -12.44 25.37
N GLU A 855 2.93 -12.49 24.58
CA GLU A 855 3.73 -13.72 24.39
C GLU A 855 4.63 -14.02 25.63
N LEU A 856 5.19 -12.99 26.24
CA LEU A 856 5.96 -13.14 27.50
C LEU A 856 5.13 -13.71 28.65
N GLY A 857 3.85 -13.40 28.71
CA GLY A 857 2.91 -13.89 29.73
C GLY A 857 2.51 -15.36 29.56
N LYS A 858 2.82 -16.00 28.41
CA LYS A 858 2.49 -17.40 28.13
C LYS A 858 3.61 -18.33 28.60
N LYS A 859 3.26 -19.58 28.89
CA LYS A 859 4.24 -20.66 29.04
C LYS A 859 4.83 -21.00 27.67
N ASP A 860 6.14 -21.02 27.56
CA ASP A 860 6.83 -21.43 26.34
C ASP A 860 7.50 -22.81 26.50
N THR A 861 7.87 -23.42 25.38
CA THR A 861 8.51 -24.75 25.34
C THR A 861 10.02 -24.66 25.14
N GLY A 862 10.57 -23.45 24.95
CA GLY A 862 11.97 -23.22 24.55
C GLY A 862 12.28 -23.59 23.11
N LYS A 863 11.23 -23.84 22.27
CA LYS A 863 11.37 -24.17 20.84
C LYS A 863 10.59 -23.22 19.94
N THR A 864 10.17 -22.07 20.47
CA THR A 864 9.43 -21.06 19.72
C THR A 864 10.38 -20.21 18.91
N PHE A 865 10.01 -19.96 17.64
CA PHE A 865 10.71 -19.06 16.73
C PHE A 865 9.97 -17.72 16.66
N TYR A 866 10.56 -16.67 17.23
CA TYR A 866 10.03 -15.30 17.20
C TYR A 866 10.62 -14.52 16.04
N ILE A 867 9.80 -13.79 15.30
CA ILE A 867 10.20 -12.87 14.23
C ILE A 867 9.70 -11.48 14.62
N LEU A 868 10.62 -10.53 14.77
CA LEU A 868 10.34 -9.13 15.06
C LEU A 868 10.81 -8.26 13.88
N ASP A 869 9.93 -7.39 13.42
CA ASP A 869 10.24 -6.47 12.31
C ASP A 869 10.41 -5.05 12.85
N GLU A 870 11.64 -4.53 12.79
CA GLU A 870 12.06 -3.19 13.24
C GLU A 870 11.49 -2.78 14.62
N PRO A 871 11.73 -3.56 15.69
CA PRO A 871 11.11 -3.33 16.99
C PRO A 871 11.61 -2.10 17.74
N THR A 872 12.65 -1.43 17.27
CA THR A 872 13.16 -0.19 17.89
C THR A 872 12.53 1.08 17.35
N THR A 873 11.59 0.94 16.41
CA THR A 873 10.85 2.06 15.83
C THR A 873 10.16 2.89 16.93
N GLY A 874 10.40 4.21 16.94
CA GLY A 874 9.81 5.13 17.92
C GLY A 874 10.32 4.99 19.34
N LEU A 875 11.45 4.30 19.55
CA LEU A 875 12.04 4.09 20.85
C LEU A 875 13.22 5.02 21.12
N HIS A 876 13.16 5.66 22.28
CA HIS A 876 14.34 6.32 22.84
C HIS A 876 15.39 5.28 23.27
N PHE A 877 16.67 5.65 23.34
CA PHE A 877 17.78 4.77 23.75
C PHE A 877 17.50 3.97 25.02
N GLN A 878 16.86 4.56 26.02
CA GLN A 878 16.47 3.89 27.26
C GLN A 878 15.43 2.78 27.03
N ASP A 879 14.47 3.00 26.14
CA ASP A 879 13.42 2.03 25.82
C ASP A 879 13.99 0.85 25.03
N ILE A 880 15.02 1.08 24.21
CA ILE A 880 15.76 0.01 23.50
C ILE A 880 16.42 -0.95 24.49
N GLN A 881 17.00 -0.45 25.59
CA GLN A 881 17.55 -1.33 26.64
C GLN A 881 16.48 -2.23 27.25
N HIS A 882 15.29 -1.69 27.59
CA HIS A 882 14.18 -2.50 28.10
C HIS A 882 13.70 -3.56 27.10
N LEU A 883 13.64 -3.22 25.81
CA LEU A 883 13.30 -4.17 24.76
C LEU A 883 14.34 -5.31 24.68
N LEU A 884 15.63 -4.97 24.72
CA LEU A 884 16.71 -5.97 24.69
C LEU A 884 16.70 -6.88 25.92
N ASP A 885 16.38 -6.36 27.10
CA ASP A 885 16.23 -7.17 28.32
C ASP A 885 15.11 -8.21 28.17
N VAL A 886 14.01 -7.83 27.54
CA VAL A 886 12.89 -8.72 27.24
C VAL A 886 13.26 -9.78 26.21
N VAL A 887 13.90 -9.37 25.10
CA VAL A 887 14.36 -10.28 24.03
C VAL A 887 15.37 -11.28 24.59
N ASN A 888 16.31 -10.82 25.42
CA ASN A 888 17.27 -11.68 26.07
C ASN A 888 16.59 -12.72 26.99
N LYS A 889 15.59 -12.32 27.81
CA LYS A 889 14.80 -13.27 28.64
C LYS A 889 14.12 -14.36 27.79
N LEU A 890 13.62 -14.01 26.57
CA LEU A 890 13.02 -15.01 25.67
C LEU A 890 14.08 -15.97 25.13
N THR A 891 15.24 -15.44 24.72
CA THR A 891 16.33 -16.26 24.15
C THR A 891 16.97 -17.14 25.21
N ASP A 892 17.13 -16.67 26.45
CA ASP A 892 17.69 -17.41 27.59
C ASP A 892 16.82 -18.61 28.00
N ARG A 893 15.51 -18.58 27.67
CA ARG A 893 14.60 -19.73 27.83
C ARG A 893 14.76 -20.79 26.76
N GLY A 894 15.71 -20.62 25.81
CA GLY A 894 16.00 -21.58 24.72
C GLY A 894 15.31 -21.23 23.40
N ASN A 895 14.47 -20.21 23.34
CA ASN A 895 13.78 -19.78 22.10
C ASN A 895 14.76 -19.15 21.10
N THR A 896 14.37 -19.13 19.85
CA THR A 896 15.08 -18.37 18.81
C THR A 896 14.37 -17.07 18.57
N VAL A 897 15.10 -15.96 18.61
CA VAL A 897 14.56 -14.64 18.30
C VAL A 897 15.31 -14.07 17.08
N LEU A 898 14.57 -13.86 16.01
CA LEU A 898 15.06 -13.22 14.80
C LEU A 898 14.49 -11.80 14.74
N ILE A 899 15.36 -10.81 14.54
CA ILE A 899 15.00 -9.40 14.44
C ILE A 899 15.52 -8.84 13.12
N ILE A 900 14.65 -8.20 12.34
CA ILE A 900 15.06 -7.36 11.21
C ILE A 900 15.32 -5.97 11.78
N GLU A 901 16.54 -5.45 11.64
CA GLU A 901 16.93 -4.19 12.29
C GLU A 901 18.01 -3.39 11.56
N HIS A 902 17.96 -2.06 11.78
CA HIS A 902 18.93 -1.09 11.31
C HIS A 902 19.67 -0.38 12.45
N ASN A 903 19.16 -0.44 13.67
CA ASN A 903 19.72 0.20 14.84
C ASN A 903 21.01 -0.49 15.27
N LEU A 904 22.14 0.25 15.28
CA LEU A 904 23.47 -0.29 15.59
C LEU A 904 23.57 -0.78 17.04
N ASP A 905 22.85 -0.16 17.97
CA ASP A 905 22.83 -0.56 19.38
C ASP A 905 22.23 -1.96 19.58
N VAL A 906 21.27 -2.34 18.74
CA VAL A 906 20.70 -3.69 18.72
C VAL A 906 21.59 -4.65 17.95
N ILE A 907 22.17 -4.20 16.83
CA ILE A 907 23.04 -5.03 15.98
C ILE A 907 24.29 -5.50 16.75
N LYS A 908 24.90 -4.61 17.54
CA LYS A 908 26.12 -4.94 18.28
C LYS A 908 25.95 -6.02 19.37
N VAL A 909 24.73 -6.25 19.86
CA VAL A 909 24.43 -7.26 20.90
C VAL A 909 23.97 -8.61 20.35
N ALA A 910 23.87 -8.79 19.05
CA ALA A 910 23.43 -10.03 18.39
C ALA A 910 24.35 -11.22 18.67
N ASP A 911 23.77 -12.41 18.77
CA ASP A 911 24.54 -13.66 18.79
C ASP A 911 24.91 -14.15 17.40
N HIS A 912 24.15 -13.72 16.38
CA HIS A 912 24.37 -14.07 14.98
C HIS A 912 23.79 -13.00 14.07
N ILE A 913 24.52 -12.61 13.03
CA ILE A 913 24.07 -11.63 12.03
C ILE A 913 23.99 -12.29 10.65
N ILE A 914 22.96 -11.91 9.90
CA ILE A 914 22.80 -12.19 8.48
C ILE A 914 22.68 -10.84 7.77
N ASP A 915 23.70 -10.45 7.00
CA ASP A 915 23.74 -9.16 6.32
C ASP A 915 23.45 -9.31 4.83
N LEU A 916 22.43 -8.57 4.33
CA LEU A 916 22.01 -8.57 2.93
C LEU A 916 22.44 -7.29 2.21
N GLY A 917 22.83 -7.43 0.95
CA GLY A 917 23.25 -6.30 0.13
C GLY A 917 23.76 -6.70 -1.23
N PRO A 918 24.78 -5.93 -1.75
CA PRO A 918 25.38 -4.72 -1.17
C PRO A 918 24.46 -3.48 -1.25
N GLU A 919 23.56 -3.40 -2.25
CA GLU A 919 22.68 -2.28 -2.51
C GLU A 919 21.19 -2.66 -2.33
N GLY A 920 20.28 -1.70 -2.53
CA GLY A 920 18.84 -1.95 -2.65
C GLY A 920 18.42 -2.37 -4.07
N GLY A 921 17.19 -2.90 -4.23
CA GLY A 921 16.63 -3.27 -5.53
C GLY A 921 17.47 -4.29 -6.30
N ASP A 922 17.66 -4.05 -7.60
CA ASP A 922 18.42 -4.96 -8.49
C ASP A 922 19.89 -5.12 -8.11
N GLY A 923 20.48 -4.14 -7.44
CA GLY A 923 21.87 -4.20 -6.92
C GLY A 923 22.03 -5.05 -5.67
N GLY A 924 20.92 -5.41 -5.00
CA GLY A 924 20.85 -6.18 -3.77
C GLY A 924 20.56 -7.66 -3.98
N GLY A 925 19.90 -8.23 -2.98
CA GLY A 925 19.36 -9.59 -3.02
C GLY A 925 20.39 -10.71 -2.84
N LYS A 926 21.55 -10.42 -2.21
CA LYS A 926 22.58 -11.41 -1.88
C LYS A 926 22.90 -11.36 -0.39
N ILE A 927 23.31 -12.49 0.17
CA ILE A 927 23.90 -12.53 1.50
C ILE A 927 25.37 -12.13 1.36
N LEU A 928 25.76 -11.10 2.09
CA LEU A 928 27.13 -10.61 2.16
C LEU A 928 27.91 -11.32 3.27
N PHE A 929 27.21 -11.63 4.37
CA PHE A 929 27.85 -12.21 5.55
C PHE A 929 26.84 -12.99 6.41
N GLU A 930 27.33 -14.06 7.02
CA GLU A 930 26.66 -14.82 8.10
C GLU A 930 27.69 -15.09 9.20
N GLY A 931 27.43 -14.65 10.43
CA GLY A 931 28.38 -14.89 11.53
C GLY A 931 28.25 -13.95 12.70
N LEU A 932 29.33 -13.69 13.42
CA LEU A 932 29.38 -12.80 14.59
C LEU A 932 29.50 -11.33 14.19
N PRO A 933 28.98 -10.38 14.99
CA PRO A 933 29.14 -8.95 14.75
C PRO A 933 30.60 -8.51 14.56
N GLU A 934 31.53 -9.10 15.33
CA GLU A 934 32.96 -8.82 15.29
C GLU A 934 33.64 -9.22 13.96
N ASP A 935 33.04 -10.16 13.24
CA ASP A 935 33.54 -10.59 11.95
C ASP A 935 32.95 -9.80 10.79
N LEU A 936 31.72 -9.29 10.94
CA LEU A 936 31.07 -8.43 9.95
C LEU A 936 31.88 -7.17 9.62
N ILE A 937 32.54 -6.58 10.61
CA ILE A 937 33.38 -5.37 10.41
C ILE A 937 34.55 -5.60 9.44
N LYS A 938 34.93 -6.85 9.16
CA LYS A 938 36.00 -7.22 8.22
C LYS A 938 35.52 -7.25 6.77
N VAL A 939 34.20 -7.26 6.54
CA VAL A 939 33.59 -7.35 5.21
C VAL A 939 33.51 -5.96 4.57
N LYS A 940 34.36 -5.69 3.58
CA LYS A 940 34.49 -4.36 2.93
C LYS A 940 33.19 -3.92 2.20
N GLU A 941 32.41 -4.86 1.69
CA GLU A 941 31.19 -4.60 0.93
C GLU A 941 29.97 -4.29 1.82
N SER A 942 30.05 -4.64 3.13
CA SER A 942 28.98 -4.40 4.09
C SER A 942 28.99 -2.94 4.57
N TYR A 943 27.92 -2.21 4.29
CA TYR A 943 27.70 -0.90 4.88
C TYR A 943 27.42 -1.01 6.39
N THR A 944 26.63 -2.00 6.81
CA THR A 944 26.38 -2.28 8.23
C THR A 944 27.69 -2.49 8.99
N GLY A 945 28.61 -3.29 8.41
CA GLY A 945 29.92 -3.54 9.01
C GLY A 945 30.78 -2.29 9.16
N LYS A 946 30.71 -1.35 8.21
CA LYS A 946 31.44 -0.07 8.28
C LYS A 946 31.00 0.78 9.47
N PHE A 947 29.69 0.96 9.66
CA PHE A 947 29.14 1.75 10.77
C PHE A 947 29.29 1.03 12.11
N LEU A 948 29.08 -0.29 12.16
CA LEU A 948 29.23 -1.10 13.36
C LEU A 948 30.65 -1.05 13.96
N LYS A 949 31.66 -0.82 13.14
CA LYS A 949 33.05 -0.71 13.58
C LYS A 949 33.28 0.38 14.62
N GLU A 950 32.53 1.47 14.59
CA GLU A 950 32.61 2.56 15.54
C GLU A 950 31.94 2.21 16.87
N GLU A 951 30.85 1.47 16.83
CA GLU A 951 30.09 1.05 18.01
C GLU A 951 30.70 -0.14 18.78
N LEU A 952 31.58 -0.92 18.14
CA LEU A 952 32.30 -2.04 18.77
C LEU A 952 33.65 -1.63 19.39
N LYS A 953 34.10 -0.39 19.17
CA LYS A 953 35.25 0.19 19.86
C LYS A 953 34.92 0.62 21.27
#